data_52d8f0ab2d5e4ef7f87258fd040b32cb
#
_entry.id   52d8f0ab2d5e4ef7f87258fd040b32cb
#
_cell.length_a   1.000
_cell.length_b   1.000
_cell.length_c   1.000
_cell.angle_alpha   90.00
_cell.angle_beta   90.00
_cell.angle_gamma   90.00
#
_symmetry.space_group_name_H-M   'P 1'
#
loop_
_entity.id
_entity.type
_entity.pdbx_description
1 polymer ?
#
loop_
_entity_poly.entity_id
_entity_poly.type
_entity_poly.pdbx_seq_one_letter_code
_entity_poly.pdbx_strand_id
1 'polypeptide(L)'
;MLKHLPEGLTPFQDCGFARYPVLPLEGEPVQVYCRTDEVPALQLWVNETARTLEPFRLDECHYRFDMGSFVWGDRVRYQLCTTSERSPIFSFEPQREVNCKQPEKTLSNETGLCIVFDSFYLLFGLEPELTVTVKTDMPPSIPACEKSSFFLKENFSLSIGKSSYVWELKRFSNQSVLQIESYRIRYGKHDGITEIEQIGRLNCQHVWGTGERFHQVDQLGSNSNGRVVEKFTQQGDQTYLPIPFFMTEAGFGCFRDSCIPSHMRFGSAFSIKQQTCGNTLSRDVYFFGSPSQVLHQFVFHTGQPVMPPDWAFGLWISANGWNCDQEVDAQLDALKRYQYPADVMVLEAWSDERTFYRWNDHQHWKNPADTVKRIREAGLHLVLWQIPIIKYEWDGEPGEALLQDEKEAIENGYCILNEDGTPYRITENWFHHSLLPDFTNPETIKWWFGKRQHLLDMGVEGFKTDGGEFLFDSTSRLFNGMNGMEAHNLYPAQYVDAYHNFLKQSGINGVTFSRADYTGAHTRPLHWAGDQLSTWSELQSQLTAGLSAGLSGLLFWGFDIGGFAGELPTAELYLRASAMACFSAIMQWHAEPRSGQFYATHEDGFVNDRSPWNLANKLGDERILDIGIYFANLRRQMKPYLVNEAKFCVENGRPMMAHLCIDFPEDEIACACNDQYMLGRKLLVAPIVQQGLGERSVYLPRGKWRQVFTDEWYDGSQTITVHCALNEISVFERWKEDE
;
A
#
# COMPACT_ATOMS: atom_id res chain seq x y z
N MET A 1 -3.68 -23.30 -22.55
CA MET A 1 -3.01 -23.37 -21.20
C MET A 1 -4.08 -23.53 -20.13
N LEU A 2 -3.92 -24.51 -19.25
CA LEU A 2 -4.85 -24.79 -18.14
C LEU A 2 -4.55 -23.85 -16.96
N LYS A 3 -5.53 -23.00 -16.56
CA LYS A 3 -5.41 -22.05 -15.47
C LYS A 3 -6.41 -22.36 -14.37
N HIS A 4 -5.91 -22.49 -13.15
CA HIS A 4 -6.69 -22.62 -11.93
C HIS A 4 -5.87 -22.16 -10.72
N LEU A 5 -6.40 -21.24 -9.96
CA LEU A 5 -5.83 -20.75 -8.71
C LEU A 5 -6.83 -21.03 -7.57
N PRO A 6 -6.60 -22.04 -6.71
CA PRO A 6 -7.58 -22.48 -5.71
C PRO A 6 -8.05 -21.37 -4.79
N GLU A 7 -7.17 -20.45 -4.43
CA GLU A 7 -7.42 -19.35 -3.51
C GLU A 7 -7.75 -18.02 -4.22
N GLY A 8 -7.82 -18.04 -5.57
CA GLY A 8 -7.92 -16.83 -6.36
C GLY A 8 -6.59 -16.06 -6.42
N LEU A 9 -6.59 -14.91 -7.09
CA LEU A 9 -5.45 -13.97 -7.06
C LEU A 9 -5.29 -13.37 -5.66
N THR A 10 -6.41 -13.19 -4.97
CA THR A 10 -6.42 -12.80 -3.55
C THR A 10 -7.59 -13.51 -2.86
N PRO A 11 -7.57 -13.77 -1.53
CA PRO A 11 -8.69 -14.37 -0.82
C PRO A 11 -10.01 -13.58 -0.95
N PHE A 12 -9.96 -12.36 -1.50
CA PHE A 12 -11.07 -11.42 -1.59
C PHE A 12 -11.37 -10.97 -3.03
N GLN A 13 -10.61 -11.45 -4.01
CA GLN A 13 -10.80 -11.10 -5.42
C GLN A 13 -11.06 -12.34 -6.26
N ASP A 14 -12.23 -12.36 -6.90
CA ASP A 14 -12.58 -13.39 -7.86
C ASP A 14 -11.70 -13.29 -9.11
N CYS A 15 -11.04 -14.36 -9.48
CA CYS A 15 -10.27 -14.45 -10.71
C CYS A 15 -10.99 -15.24 -11.82
N GLY A 16 -12.21 -15.72 -11.56
CA GLY A 16 -13.00 -16.52 -12.50
C GLY A 16 -12.51 -17.97 -12.70
N PHE A 17 -11.40 -18.38 -12.05
CA PHE A 17 -10.85 -19.74 -12.13
C PHE A 17 -10.30 -20.22 -10.78
N ALA A 18 -11.05 -19.94 -9.70
CA ALA A 18 -10.75 -20.34 -8.33
C ALA A 18 -11.65 -21.48 -7.83
N ARG A 19 -11.46 -21.89 -6.57
CA ARG A 19 -12.35 -22.75 -5.82
C ARG A 19 -13.29 -21.92 -4.94
N TYR A 20 -14.56 -22.26 -4.91
CA TYR A 20 -15.55 -21.59 -4.07
C TYR A 20 -16.35 -22.60 -3.23
N PRO A 21 -16.43 -22.38 -1.92
CA PRO A 21 -15.60 -21.43 -1.17
C PRO A 21 -14.15 -21.90 -1.07
N VAL A 22 -13.23 -20.94 -0.80
CA VAL A 22 -11.79 -21.25 -0.65
C VAL A 22 -11.54 -22.16 0.55
N LEU A 23 -12.19 -21.89 1.68
CA LEU A 23 -12.21 -22.70 2.90
C LEU A 23 -13.65 -23.14 3.18
N PRO A 24 -14.12 -24.26 2.61
CA PRO A 24 -15.50 -24.69 2.72
C PRO A 24 -15.82 -25.16 4.14
N LEU A 25 -17.03 -24.83 4.61
CA LEU A 25 -17.58 -25.41 5.83
C LEU A 25 -18.08 -26.85 5.59
N GLU A 26 -18.19 -27.64 6.67
CA GLU A 26 -18.82 -28.96 6.63
C GLU A 26 -20.23 -28.87 6.03
N GLY A 27 -20.51 -29.70 5.02
CA GLY A 27 -21.80 -29.74 4.32
C GLY A 27 -21.98 -28.62 3.27
N GLU A 28 -21.08 -27.67 3.14
CA GLU A 28 -21.13 -26.62 2.14
C GLU A 28 -20.73 -27.14 0.76
N PRO A 29 -21.49 -26.84 -0.32
CA PRO A 29 -21.14 -27.28 -1.66
C PRO A 29 -19.90 -26.55 -2.19
N VAL A 30 -18.98 -27.29 -2.81
CA VAL A 30 -17.73 -26.78 -3.36
C VAL A 30 -17.76 -26.80 -4.87
N GLN A 31 -17.36 -25.69 -5.48
CA GLN A 31 -17.22 -25.52 -6.91
C GLN A 31 -15.78 -25.17 -7.27
N VAL A 32 -15.30 -25.72 -8.38
CA VAL A 32 -13.97 -25.42 -8.94
C VAL A 32 -14.15 -24.86 -10.33
N TYR A 33 -13.52 -23.72 -10.58
CA TYR A 33 -13.54 -23.05 -11.88
C TYR A 33 -12.14 -23.10 -12.50
N CYS A 34 -12.07 -23.29 -13.81
CA CYS A 34 -10.82 -23.23 -14.55
C CYS A 34 -11.01 -22.60 -15.93
N ARG A 35 -9.91 -22.12 -16.49
CA ARG A 35 -9.84 -21.60 -17.86
C ARG A 35 -8.88 -22.47 -18.67
N THR A 36 -9.31 -22.92 -19.84
CA THR A 36 -8.50 -23.71 -20.78
C THR A 36 -9.16 -23.76 -22.16
N ASP A 37 -8.34 -23.91 -23.22
CA ASP A 37 -8.82 -24.09 -24.60
C ASP A 37 -9.24 -25.54 -24.92
N GLU A 38 -8.90 -26.52 -24.07
CA GLU A 38 -9.26 -27.92 -24.18
C GLU A 38 -10.36 -28.28 -23.17
N VAL A 39 -11.17 -29.29 -23.44
CA VAL A 39 -12.18 -29.79 -22.49
C VAL A 39 -11.45 -30.45 -21.30
N PRO A 40 -11.56 -29.88 -20.09
CA PRO A 40 -10.87 -30.41 -18.92
C PRO A 40 -11.67 -31.53 -18.26
N ALA A 41 -10.99 -32.34 -17.44
CA ALA A 41 -11.59 -33.26 -16.48
C ALA A 41 -11.01 -32.96 -15.08
N LEU A 42 -11.80 -33.19 -14.02
CA LEU A 42 -11.34 -33.04 -12.65
C LEU A 42 -11.25 -34.42 -11.99
N GLN A 43 -10.05 -34.82 -11.59
CA GLN A 43 -9.84 -35.97 -10.72
C GLN A 43 -10.01 -35.56 -9.27
N LEU A 44 -10.93 -36.15 -8.57
CA LEU A 44 -11.26 -35.87 -7.17
C LEU A 44 -10.96 -37.13 -6.32
N TRP A 45 -10.23 -36.90 -5.23
CA TRP A 45 -10.00 -37.90 -4.18
C TRP A 45 -10.60 -37.39 -2.86
N VAL A 46 -11.48 -38.18 -2.27
CA VAL A 46 -11.98 -37.96 -0.91
C VAL A 46 -11.43 -39.08 -0.05
N ASN A 47 -10.57 -38.75 0.88
CA ASN A 47 -9.71 -39.70 1.59
C ASN A 47 -8.92 -40.56 0.57
N GLU A 48 -9.25 -41.82 0.43
CA GLU A 48 -8.60 -42.74 -0.55
C GLU A 48 -9.48 -43.08 -1.75
N THR A 49 -10.71 -42.58 -1.80
CA THR A 49 -11.65 -42.86 -2.88
C THR A 49 -11.51 -41.86 -4.01
N ALA A 50 -11.22 -42.36 -5.23
CA ALA A 50 -11.04 -41.51 -6.41
C ALA A 50 -12.26 -41.53 -7.32
N ARG A 51 -12.62 -40.44 -7.93
CA ARG A 51 -13.61 -40.30 -9.00
C ARG A 51 -13.23 -39.18 -9.97
N THR A 52 -13.71 -39.26 -11.19
CA THR A 52 -13.56 -38.23 -12.21
C THR A 52 -14.88 -37.47 -12.33
N LEU A 53 -14.79 -36.13 -12.40
CA LEU A 53 -15.94 -35.27 -12.64
C LEU A 53 -15.86 -34.65 -14.03
N GLU A 54 -17.04 -34.54 -14.65
CA GLU A 54 -17.21 -33.89 -15.94
C GLU A 54 -17.45 -32.39 -15.75
N PRO A 55 -16.96 -31.54 -16.67
CA PRO A 55 -17.10 -30.12 -16.58
C PRO A 55 -18.46 -29.62 -17.04
N PHE A 56 -18.91 -28.51 -16.44
CA PHE A 56 -19.92 -27.63 -17.04
C PHE A 56 -19.19 -26.53 -17.82
N ARG A 57 -19.44 -26.45 -19.13
CA ARG A 57 -18.90 -25.39 -19.97
C ARG A 57 -19.67 -24.09 -19.73
N LEU A 58 -19.00 -23.00 -19.39
CA LEU A 58 -19.60 -21.70 -19.15
C LEU A 58 -19.54 -20.80 -20.41
N ASP A 59 -18.39 -20.82 -21.10
CA ASP A 59 -18.17 -20.13 -22.37
C ASP A 59 -17.11 -20.87 -23.22
N GLU A 60 -16.43 -20.18 -24.13
CA GLU A 60 -15.44 -20.78 -25.04
C GLU A 60 -14.27 -21.42 -24.31
N CYS A 61 -13.83 -20.85 -23.17
CA CYS A 61 -12.63 -21.30 -22.45
C CYS A 61 -12.82 -21.46 -20.94
N HIS A 62 -13.98 -21.16 -20.37
CA HIS A 62 -14.23 -21.28 -18.93
C HIS A 62 -15.11 -22.50 -18.61
N TYR A 63 -14.72 -23.22 -17.55
CA TYR A 63 -15.38 -24.44 -17.10
C TYR A 63 -15.57 -24.42 -15.59
N ARG A 64 -16.65 -25.06 -15.12
CA ARG A 64 -16.98 -25.27 -13.72
C ARG A 64 -17.15 -26.78 -13.43
N PHE A 65 -16.70 -27.17 -12.24
CA PHE A 65 -16.93 -28.49 -11.67
C PHE A 65 -17.69 -28.35 -10.35
N ASP A 66 -18.78 -29.12 -10.18
CA ASP A 66 -19.51 -29.22 -8.93
C ASP A 66 -18.97 -30.45 -8.17
N MET A 67 -18.16 -30.21 -7.13
CA MET A 67 -17.51 -31.30 -6.38
C MET A 67 -18.43 -31.94 -5.36
N GLY A 68 -19.54 -31.28 -4.99
CA GLY A 68 -20.44 -31.68 -3.92
C GLY A 68 -20.03 -31.12 -2.57
N SER A 69 -20.59 -31.69 -1.49
CA SER A 69 -20.32 -31.32 -0.12
C SER A 69 -19.51 -32.39 0.58
N PHE A 70 -18.73 -31.99 1.60
CA PHE A 70 -17.82 -32.86 2.32
C PHE A 70 -18.12 -32.85 3.83
N VAL A 71 -17.76 -33.91 4.56
CA VAL A 71 -17.93 -33.96 6.00
C VAL A 71 -16.63 -33.58 6.71
N TRP A 72 -16.76 -33.12 7.94
CA TRP A 72 -15.60 -32.74 8.75
C TRP A 72 -14.64 -33.92 8.96
N GLY A 73 -13.37 -33.69 8.60
CA GLY A 73 -12.30 -34.68 8.65
C GLY A 73 -12.07 -35.44 7.32
N ASP A 74 -12.82 -35.10 6.26
CA ASP A 74 -12.46 -35.54 4.92
C ASP A 74 -11.19 -34.82 4.45
N ARG A 75 -10.24 -35.57 3.91
CA ARG A 75 -9.09 -35.03 3.17
C ARG A 75 -9.42 -35.00 1.70
N VAL A 76 -9.71 -33.82 1.17
CA VAL A 76 -10.12 -33.67 -0.23
C VAL A 76 -8.91 -33.24 -1.04
N ARG A 77 -8.61 -33.96 -2.11
CA ARG A 77 -7.59 -33.62 -3.09
C ARG A 77 -8.21 -33.62 -4.47
N TYR A 78 -7.75 -32.73 -5.34
CA TYR A 78 -8.21 -32.71 -6.72
C TYR A 78 -7.12 -32.25 -7.68
N GLN A 79 -7.24 -32.66 -8.93
CA GLN A 79 -6.35 -32.29 -10.03
C GLN A 79 -7.16 -32.04 -11.29
N LEU A 80 -6.89 -30.95 -11.96
CA LEU A 80 -7.45 -30.65 -13.28
C LEU A 80 -6.53 -31.22 -14.35
N CYS A 81 -7.12 -31.89 -15.35
CA CYS A 81 -6.40 -32.52 -16.44
C CYS A 81 -7.05 -32.17 -17.77
N THR A 82 -6.24 -31.87 -18.77
CA THR A 82 -6.62 -31.82 -20.19
C THR A 82 -5.90 -32.94 -20.91
N THR A 83 -6.05 -33.03 -22.24
CA THR A 83 -5.29 -34.00 -23.07
C THR A 83 -3.80 -33.67 -23.07
N SER A 84 -3.44 -32.41 -22.95
CA SER A 84 -2.05 -31.89 -23.06
C SER A 84 -1.44 -31.51 -21.71
N GLU A 85 -2.22 -31.13 -20.68
CA GLU A 85 -1.74 -30.56 -19.45
C GLU A 85 -2.37 -31.15 -18.19
N ARG A 86 -1.66 -31.08 -17.07
CA ARG A 86 -2.16 -31.37 -15.73
C ARG A 86 -1.79 -30.26 -14.76
N SER A 87 -2.74 -29.86 -13.91
CA SER A 87 -2.44 -28.94 -12.81
C SER A 87 -1.63 -29.64 -11.72
N PRO A 88 -1.07 -28.91 -10.75
CA PRO A 88 -0.71 -29.48 -9.45
C PRO A 88 -1.90 -30.19 -8.81
N ILE A 89 -1.63 -31.04 -7.81
CA ILE A 89 -2.68 -31.60 -6.96
C ILE A 89 -2.96 -30.59 -5.85
N PHE A 90 -4.17 -30.09 -5.82
CA PHE A 90 -4.66 -29.18 -4.79
C PHE A 90 -5.37 -29.97 -3.69
N SER A 91 -5.33 -29.45 -2.46
CA SER A 91 -5.99 -30.06 -1.31
C SER A 91 -6.75 -29.04 -0.47
N PHE A 92 -7.73 -29.52 0.28
CA PHE A 92 -8.39 -28.78 1.36
C PHE A 92 -9.07 -29.74 2.33
N GLU A 93 -9.43 -29.21 3.50
CA GLU A 93 -10.20 -29.90 4.51
C GLU A 93 -11.47 -29.10 4.83
N PRO A 94 -12.67 -29.73 4.92
CA PRO A 94 -13.87 -29.06 5.37
C PRO A 94 -13.71 -28.52 6.80
N GLN A 95 -14.08 -27.29 7.01
CA GLN A 95 -13.92 -26.56 8.26
C GLN A 95 -15.18 -26.63 9.11
N ARG A 96 -15.03 -26.49 10.44
CA ARG A 96 -16.13 -26.15 11.35
C ARG A 96 -15.96 -24.74 11.87
N GLU A 97 -17.08 -24.08 12.13
CA GLU A 97 -17.12 -22.74 12.68
C GLU A 97 -17.73 -22.75 14.07
N VAL A 98 -17.10 -22.09 15.03
CA VAL A 98 -17.59 -21.92 16.39
C VAL A 98 -17.55 -20.45 16.78
N ASN A 99 -18.61 -19.98 17.40
CA ASN A 99 -18.71 -18.62 17.95
C ASN A 99 -18.56 -18.65 19.49
N CYS A 100 -17.41 -18.21 19.96
CA CYS A 100 -17.03 -18.22 21.37
C CYS A 100 -17.45 -16.92 22.04
N LYS A 101 -18.50 -16.97 22.85
CA LYS A 101 -19.08 -15.80 23.57
C LYS A 101 -18.78 -15.80 25.06
N GLN A 102 -18.67 -16.96 25.68
CA GLN A 102 -18.50 -17.11 27.12
C GLN A 102 -17.16 -17.78 27.42
N PRO A 103 -16.28 -17.13 28.19
CA PRO A 103 -15.05 -17.76 28.62
C PRO A 103 -15.32 -18.82 29.70
N GLU A 104 -14.48 -19.83 29.76
CA GLU A 104 -14.50 -20.85 30.82
C GLU A 104 -13.99 -20.27 32.15
N LYS A 105 -12.93 -19.45 32.08
CA LYS A 105 -12.32 -18.83 33.27
C LYS A 105 -11.55 -17.56 32.91
N THR A 106 -11.39 -16.73 33.91
CA THR A 106 -10.55 -15.53 33.87
C THR A 106 -9.45 -15.64 34.93
N LEU A 107 -8.23 -15.35 34.53
CA LEU A 107 -7.02 -15.41 35.37
C LEU A 107 -6.33 -14.04 35.34
N SER A 108 -5.77 -13.55 36.44
CA SER A 108 -4.97 -12.32 36.40
C SER A 108 -3.88 -12.29 37.47
N ASN A 109 -2.86 -11.46 37.20
CA ASN A 109 -1.84 -11.03 38.14
C ASN A 109 -1.66 -9.51 38.05
N GLU A 110 -0.61 -8.95 38.64
CA GLU A 110 -0.36 -7.50 38.65
C GLU A 110 -0.07 -6.91 37.27
N THR A 111 0.48 -7.72 36.36
CA THR A 111 0.98 -7.27 35.05
C THR A 111 0.15 -7.73 33.86
N GLY A 112 -0.81 -8.64 34.04
CA GLY A 112 -1.55 -9.21 32.94
C GLY A 112 -2.86 -9.88 33.32
N LEU A 113 -3.67 -10.09 32.30
CA LEU A 113 -4.98 -10.73 32.37
C LEU A 113 -5.06 -11.80 31.30
N CYS A 114 -5.66 -12.96 31.63
CA CYS A 114 -5.90 -14.05 30.68
C CYS A 114 -7.36 -14.48 30.72
N ILE A 115 -8.01 -14.53 29.57
CA ILE A 115 -9.37 -15.04 29.39
C ILE A 115 -9.28 -16.34 28.60
N VAL A 116 -9.73 -17.45 29.19
CA VAL A 116 -9.58 -18.80 28.64
C VAL A 116 -10.90 -19.29 28.04
N PHE A 117 -10.84 -19.80 26.83
CA PHE A 117 -11.88 -20.55 26.12
C PHE A 117 -11.42 -22.00 25.92
N ASP A 118 -12.30 -22.84 25.44
CA ASP A 118 -12.03 -24.29 25.22
C ASP A 118 -10.83 -24.52 24.28
N SER A 119 -10.70 -23.75 23.22
CA SER A 119 -9.71 -24.00 22.14
C SER A 119 -8.61 -22.95 22.05
N PHE A 120 -8.72 -21.83 22.76
CA PHE A 120 -7.75 -20.72 22.74
C PHE A 120 -7.87 -19.87 24.01
N TYR A 121 -6.95 -18.93 24.19
CA TYR A 121 -7.04 -17.92 25.23
C TYR A 121 -6.61 -16.54 24.74
N LEU A 122 -7.11 -15.50 25.42
CA LEU A 122 -6.70 -14.12 25.23
C LEU A 122 -5.72 -13.76 26.33
N LEU A 123 -4.56 -13.25 25.96
CA LEU A 123 -3.58 -12.70 26.88
C LEU A 123 -3.53 -11.18 26.73
N PHE A 124 -3.81 -10.46 27.80
CA PHE A 124 -3.75 -9.00 27.88
C PHE A 124 -2.46 -8.58 28.57
N GLY A 125 -1.61 -7.81 27.88
CA GLY A 125 -0.57 -6.99 28.48
C GLY A 125 -1.14 -5.61 28.75
N LEU A 126 -0.94 -5.08 29.97
CA LEU A 126 -1.53 -3.80 30.36
C LEU A 126 -0.54 -2.63 30.26
N GLU A 127 0.75 -2.91 30.17
CA GLU A 127 1.84 -1.93 30.12
C GLU A 127 2.94 -2.40 29.16
N PRO A 128 3.66 -1.51 28.44
CA PRO A 128 3.43 -0.04 28.36
C PRO A 128 2.21 0.35 27.54
N GLU A 129 1.79 -0.46 26.55
CA GLU A 129 0.54 -0.35 25.80
C GLU A 129 -0.37 -1.52 26.14
N LEU A 130 -1.70 -1.32 25.95
CA LEU A 130 -2.64 -2.43 26.02
C LEU A 130 -2.42 -3.33 24.80
N THR A 131 -2.08 -4.60 25.05
CA THR A 131 -2.00 -5.63 24.01
C THR A 131 -3.02 -6.72 24.26
N VAL A 132 -3.64 -7.24 23.19
CA VAL A 132 -4.52 -8.42 23.25
C VAL A 132 -4.00 -9.45 22.26
N THR A 133 -3.42 -10.54 22.79
CA THR A 133 -2.87 -11.63 21.99
C THR A 133 -3.77 -12.85 22.12
N VAL A 134 -4.18 -13.44 21.00
CA VAL A 134 -4.95 -14.68 20.94
C VAL A 134 -4.01 -15.84 20.65
N LYS A 135 -4.04 -16.86 21.51
CA LYS A 135 -3.10 -18.01 21.44
C LYS A 135 -3.80 -19.36 21.66
N THR A 136 -3.18 -20.42 21.13
CA THR A 136 -3.66 -21.80 21.24
C THR A 136 -2.76 -22.70 22.09
N ASP A 137 -1.57 -22.26 22.47
CA ASP A 137 -0.69 -22.98 23.39
C ASP A 137 -1.29 -23.04 24.82
N MET A 138 -0.58 -23.60 25.77
CA MET A 138 -1.09 -23.67 27.14
C MET A 138 -1.18 -22.26 27.78
N PRO A 139 -2.32 -21.91 28.40
CA PRO A 139 -2.46 -20.64 29.10
C PRO A 139 -1.44 -20.55 30.26
N PRO A 140 -0.96 -19.33 30.56
CA PRO A 140 -0.01 -19.13 31.65
C PRO A 140 -0.58 -19.56 33.00
N SER A 141 0.28 -20.09 33.88
CA SER A 141 -0.09 -20.45 35.26
C SER A 141 -0.20 -19.19 36.10
N ILE A 142 -1.37 -18.57 36.12
CA ILE A 142 -1.70 -17.38 36.92
C ILE A 142 -2.98 -17.62 37.74
N PRO A 143 -3.13 -16.95 38.92
CA PRO A 143 -4.29 -17.12 39.77
C PRO A 143 -5.60 -16.76 39.12
N ALA A 144 -6.72 -17.34 39.59
CA ALA A 144 -8.06 -16.91 39.19
C ALA A 144 -8.30 -15.46 39.61
N CYS A 145 -8.98 -14.70 38.74
CA CYS A 145 -9.25 -13.28 38.93
C CYS A 145 -10.70 -13.00 39.28
N GLU A 146 -10.94 -12.27 40.37
CA GLU A 146 -12.23 -11.72 40.70
C GLU A 146 -12.43 -10.29 40.19
N LYS A 147 -11.36 -9.60 39.79
CA LYS A 147 -11.38 -8.22 39.31
C LYS A 147 -11.89 -8.20 37.86
N SER A 148 -12.90 -7.39 37.60
CA SER A 148 -13.56 -7.27 36.30
C SER A 148 -13.30 -5.93 35.58
N SER A 149 -12.48 -5.04 36.17
CA SER A 149 -12.15 -3.75 35.56
C SER A 149 -10.72 -3.32 35.90
N PHE A 150 -10.01 -2.78 34.89
CA PHE A 150 -8.61 -2.35 34.96
C PHE A 150 -8.51 -0.94 34.38
N PHE A 151 -7.84 -0.04 35.11
CA PHE A 151 -7.58 1.31 34.62
C PHE A 151 -6.39 1.27 33.65
N LEU A 152 -6.50 2.03 32.57
CA LEU A 152 -5.52 2.24 31.53
C LEU A 152 -5.10 3.73 31.50
N LYS A 153 -4.24 4.10 30.54
CA LYS A 153 -3.84 5.47 30.29
C LYS A 153 -5.00 6.31 29.73
N GLU A 154 -4.88 7.65 29.76
CA GLU A 154 -5.78 8.62 29.12
C GLU A 154 -7.27 8.43 29.49
N ASN A 155 -7.55 8.10 30.77
CA ASN A 155 -8.92 7.88 31.29
C ASN A 155 -9.70 6.72 30.62
N PHE A 156 -9.00 5.76 30.04
CA PHE A 156 -9.57 4.51 29.59
C PHE A 156 -9.57 3.46 30.68
N SER A 157 -10.51 2.52 30.56
CA SER A 157 -10.56 1.30 31.38
C SER A 157 -10.93 0.10 30.52
N LEU A 158 -10.34 -1.05 30.87
CA LEU A 158 -10.69 -2.35 30.34
C LEU A 158 -11.67 -3.02 31.29
N SER A 159 -12.81 -3.46 30.82
CA SER A 159 -13.80 -4.24 31.57
C SER A 159 -13.96 -5.62 30.95
N ILE A 160 -14.04 -6.65 31.82
CA ILE A 160 -14.29 -8.03 31.41
C ILE A 160 -15.76 -8.35 31.56
N GLY A 161 -16.37 -8.89 30.51
CA GLY A 161 -17.78 -9.22 30.47
C GLY A 161 -18.11 -10.51 31.25
N LYS A 162 -19.41 -10.62 31.66
CA LYS A 162 -19.90 -11.81 32.33
C LYS A 162 -20.88 -12.62 31.46
N SER A 163 -21.56 -11.99 30.51
CA SER A 163 -22.60 -12.66 29.70
C SER A 163 -22.88 -12.04 28.34
N SER A 164 -22.78 -10.72 28.19
CA SER A 164 -23.18 -9.98 26.98
C SER A 164 -22.03 -9.60 26.07
N TYR A 165 -20.81 -9.60 26.57
CA TYR A 165 -19.58 -9.33 25.82
C TYR A 165 -18.43 -10.05 26.47
N VAL A 166 -17.31 -10.20 25.74
CA VAL A 166 -16.06 -10.82 26.26
C VAL A 166 -15.23 -9.78 27.01
N TRP A 167 -14.99 -8.62 26.38
CA TRP A 167 -14.30 -7.49 26.98
C TRP A 167 -14.70 -6.16 26.31
N GLU A 168 -14.42 -5.06 26.99
CA GLU A 168 -14.87 -3.74 26.60
C GLU A 168 -13.86 -2.67 26.99
N LEU A 169 -13.61 -1.71 26.10
CA LEU A 169 -12.93 -0.46 26.41
C LEU A 169 -13.95 0.64 26.70
N LYS A 170 -13.72 1.35 27.80
CA LYS A 170 -14.54 2.51 28.22
C LYS A 170 -13.66 3.72 28.37
N ARG A 171 -14.20 4.88 27.98
CA ARG A 171 -13.61 6.20 28.18
C ARG A 171 -14.51 7.01 29.10
N PHE A 172 -13.95 7.85 29.98
CA PHE A 172 -14.68 8.73 30.91
C PHE A 172 -16.01 8.15 31.44
N SER A 173 -16.35 8.30 32.70
CA SER A 173 -17.67 7.98 33.26
C SER A 173 -18.43 6.75 32.68
N ASN A 174 -17.71 5.72 32.22
CA ASN A 174 -18.27 4.46 31.68
C ASN A 174 -18.83 4.50 30.23
N GLN A 175 -18.47 5.47 29.40
CA GLN A 175 -18.83 5.43 27.98
C GLN A 175 -18.09 4.30 27.26
N SER A 176 -18.81 3.30 26.72
CA SER A 176 -18.24 2.24 25.90
C SER A 176 -17.81 2.79 24.55
N VAL A 177 -16.56 2.58 24.17
CA VAL A 177 -16.01 2.99 22.86
C VAL A 177 -15.74 1.79 21.96
N LEU A 178 -15.34 0.64 22.52
CA LEU A 178 -15.18 -0.62 21.83
C LEU A 178 -15.68 -1.75 22.73
N GLN A 179 -16.54 -2.60 22.21
CA GLN A 179 -17.05 -3.78 22.91
C GLN A 179 -16.87 -5.01 22.03
N ILE A 180 -16.11 -5.99 22.50
CA ILE A 180 -15.95 -7.27 21.82
C ILE A 180 -16.94 -8.27 22.38
N GLU A 181 -17.87 -8.71 21.53
CA GLU A 181 -18.99 -9.57 21.88
C GLU A 181 -18.64 -11.06 21.75
N SER A 182 -17.78 -11.41 20.80
CA SER A 182 -17.39 -12.80 20.55
C SER A 182 -16.14 -12.91 19.69
N TYR A 183 -15.58 -14.11 19.71
CA TYR A 183 -14.59 -14.57 18.73
C TYR A 183 -15.20 -15.72 17.93
N ARG A 184 -15.14 -15.62 16.60
CA ARG A 184 -15.49 -16.68 15.69
C ARG A 184 -14.20 -17.35 15.21
N ILE A 185 -14.13 -18.67 15.34
CA ILE A 185 -13.00 -19.46 14.84
C ILE A 185 -13.47 -20.45 13.80
N ARG A 186 -12.64 -20.68 12.77
CA ARG A 186 -12.76 -21.80 11.88
C ARG A 186 -11.60 -22.75 12.12
N TYR A 187 -11.86 -24.03 12.05
CA TYR A 187 -10.85 -25.05 12.29
C TYR A 187 -11.13 -26.31 11.48
N GLY A 188 -10.05 -26.92 10.98
CA GLY A 188 -10.04 -28.23 10.40
C GLY A 188 -9.72 -29.30 11.44
N LYS A 189 -9.99 -30.55 11.15
CA LYS A 189 -9.68 -31.68 12.04
C LYS A 189 -8.17 -31.90 12.19
N HIS A 190 -7.43 -31.65 11.12
CA HIS A 190 -5.99 -31.87 11.05
C HIS A 190 -5.20 -30.56 11.01
N ASP A 191 -5.80 -29.49 10.46
CA ASP A 191 -5.15 -28.21 10.26
C ASP A 191 -5.20 -27.29 11.52
N GLY A 192 -6.00 -27.66 12.53
CA GLY A 192 -6.21 -26.81 13.71
C GLY A 192 -7.05 -25.58 13.37
N ILE A 193 -6.83 -24.46 14.11
CA ILE A 193 -7.53 -23.20 13.84
C ILE A 193 -6.89 -22.55 12.60
N THR A 194 -7.72 -22.29 11.58
CA THR A 194 -7.31 -21.74 10.28
C THR A 194 -7.71 -20.29 10.08
N GLU A 195 -8.72 -19.82 10.82
CA GLU A 195 -9.21 -18.44 10.73
C GLU A 195 -9.74 -17.98 12.10
N ILE A 196 -9.52 -16.72 12.40
CA ILE A 196 -10.10 -16.04 13.55
C ILE A 196 -10.76 -14.74 13.13
N GLU A 197 -11.95 -14.47 13.69
CA GLU A 197 -12.66 -13.21 13.56
C GLU A 197 -13.05 -12.69 14.95
N GLN A 198 -12.59 -11.50 15.28
CA GLN A 198 -13.02 -10.74 16.45
C GLN A 198 -14.25 -9.93 16.08
N ILE A 199 -15.34 -10.10 16.79
CA ILE A 199 -16.66 -9.50 16.48
C ILE A 199 -17.12 -8.63 17.64
N GLY A 200 -17.62 -7.43 17.33
CA GLY A 200 -18.07 -6.50 18.36
C GLY A 200 -18.78 -5.28 17.81
N ARG A 201 -18.76 -4.23 18.62
CA ARG A 201 -19.32 -2.91 18.32
C ARG A 201 -18.28 -1.83 18.53
N LEU A 202 -18.24 -0.88 17.62
CA LEU A 202 -17.42 0.31 17.68
C LEU A 202 -18.34 1.53 17.80
N ASN A 203 -18.20 2.27 18.89
CA ASN A 203 -19.01 3.47 19.17
C ASN A 203 -18.16 4.72 18.91
N CYS A 204 -18.18 5.18 17.68
CA CYS A 204 -17.47 6.37 17.20
C CYS A 204 -18.26 7.01 16.06
N GLN A 205 -17.88 8.24 15.71
CA GLN A 205 -18.44 8.99 14.57
C GLN A 205 -17.53 8.91 13.36
N HIS A 206 -16.24 8.68 13.57
CA HIS A 206 -15.21 8.60 12.52
C HIS A 206 -14.24 7.45 12.79
N VAL A 207 -13.81 6.81 11.70
CA VAL A 207 -12.73 5.81 11.69
C VAL A 207 -11.74 6.18 10.61
N TRP A 208 -10.49 6.36 10.96
CA TRP A 208 -9.43 6.70 10.01
C TRP A 208 -8.32 5.66 10.03
N GLY A 209 -7.58 5.55 8.93
CA GLY A 209 -6.46 4.62 8.81
C GLY A 209 -6.67 3.57 7.73
N THR A 210 -6.18 2.36 7.99
CA THR A 210 -6.20 1.15 7.12
C THR A 210 -5.30 1.22 5.88
N GLY A 211 -4.36 2.16 5.83
CA GLY A 211 -3.42 2.34 4.73
C GLY A 211 -3.87 3.42 3.73
N GLU A 212 -3.27 3.40 2.57
CA GLU A 212 -3.63 4.26 1.45
C GLU A 212 -4.96 3.80 0.84
N ARG A 213 -6.01 4.59 0.96
CA ARG A 213 -7.37 4.26 0.47
C ARG A 213 -7.86 5.30 -0.53
N PHE A 214 -8.23 4.85 -1.71
CA PHE A 214 -8.62 5.72 -2.84
C PHE A 214 -10.11 6.07 -2.83
N HIS A 215 -10.96 5.31 -2.14
CA HIS A 215 -12.42 5.44 -2.18
C HIS A 215 -12.98 6.37 -1.11
N GLN A 216 -12.37 6.43 0.08
CA GLN A 216 -12.81 7.30 1.18
C GLN A 216 -11.74 7.47 2.26
N VAL A 217 -11.74 8.62 2.95
CA VAL A 217 -10.84 8.93 4.07
C VAL A 217 -11.40 8.35 5.37
N ASP A 218 -12.68 8.63 5.66
CA ASP A 218 -13.37 8.05 6.81
C ASP A 218 -13.84 6.64 6.48
N GLN A 219 -13.31 5.67 7.20
CA GLN A 219 -13.59 4.25 6.97
C GLN A 219 -14.87 3.75 7.67
N LEU A 220 -15.59 4.61 8.40
CA LEU A 220 -16.86 4.22 9.01
C LEU A 220 -17.87 3.77 7.92
N GLY A 221 -18.44 2.59 8.10
CA GLY A 221 -19.35 1.99 7.11
C GLY A 221 -18.66 1.17 6.03
N SER A 222 -17.30 1.12 5.98
CA SER A 222 -16.55 0.39 4.97
C SER A 222 -16.14 -1.02 5.39
N ASN A 223 -15.70 -1.78 4.38
CA ASN A 223 -14.94 -3.01 4.51
C ASN A 223 -13.53 -2.76 3.97
N SER A 224 -12.52 -2.85 4.82
CA SER A 224 -11.14 -2.65 4.45
C SER A 224 -10.46 -3.99 4.14
N ASN A 225 -10.03 -4.17 2.89
CA ASN A 225 -9.17 -5.27 2.51
C ASN A 225 -7.73 -4.96 2.95
N GLY A 226 -7.16 -5.80 3.81
CA GLY A 226 -5.80 -5.65 4.35
C GLY A 226 -4.71 -6.29 3.50
N ARG A 227 -4.97 -6.61 2.23
CA ARG A 227 -4.02 -7.24 1.33
C ARG A 227 -3.40 -6.21 0.38
N VAL A 228 -2.10 -6.32 0.14
CA VAL A 228 -1.41 -5.62 -0.94
C VAL A 228 -1.95 -6.13 -2.28
N VAL A 229 -2.44 -5.24 -3.12
CA VAL A 229 -3.01 -5.59 -4.43
C VAL A 229 -2.49 -4.64 -5.49
N GLU A 230 -1.89 -5.19 -6.54
CA GLU A 230 -1.65 -4.45 -7.76
C GLU A 230 -2.98 -4.26 -8.50
N LYS A 231 -3.32 -3.01 -8.77
CA LYS A 231 -4.43 -2.66 -9.64
C LYS A 231 -4.08 -1.41 -10.43
N PHE A 232 -3.81 -1.61 -11.68
CA PHE A 232 -3.57 -0.53 -12.61
C PHE A 232 -4.82 0.35 -12.76
N THR A 233 -4.73 1.61 -12.34
CA THR A 233 -5.79 2.63 -12.35
C THR A 233 -7.08 2.27 -11.60
N GLN A 234 -7.88 3.25 -11.23
CA GLN A 234 -9.20 3.06 -10.61
C GLN A 234 -9.19 2.06 -9.44
N GLN A 235 -8.28 2.23 -8.49
CA GLN A 235 -8.01 1.29 -7.39
C GLN A 235 -9.27 0.97 -6.56
N GLY A 236 -10.17 1.94 -6.38
CA GLY A 236 -11.41 1.73 -5.61
C GLY A 236 -11.12 1.41 -4.15
N ASP A 237 -11.57 0.27 -3.66
CA ASP A 237 -11.33 -0.25 -2.32
C ASP A 237 -10.02 -1.06 -2.18
N GLN A 238 -9.31 -1.28 -3.30
CA GLN A 238 -8.00 -1.95 -3.31
C GLN A 238 -6.87 -0.96 -3.05
N THR A 239 -5.70 -1.46 -2.67
CA THR A 239 -4.55 -0.63 -2.33
C THR A 239 -3.23 -1.34 -2.54
N TYR A 240 -2.21 -0.58 -2.92
CA TYR A 240 -0.82 -1.00 -2.93
C TYR A 240 -0.20 -1.03 -1.53
N LEU A 241 -0.79 -0.27 -0.57
CA LEU A 241 -0.19 -0.02 0.74
C LEU A 241 -1.26 -0.13 1.85
N PRO A 242 -1.69 -1.36 2.19
CA PRO A 242 -2.55 -1.59 3.34
C PRO A 242 -1.72 -1.49 4.63
N ILE A 243 -2.31 -0.87 5.65
CA ILE A 243 -1.73 -0.86 7.00
C ILE A 243 -2.82 -1.31 7.97
N PRO A 244 -2.62 -2.37 8.74
CA PRO A 244 -3.66 -2.93 9.61
C PRO A 244 -3.79 -2.11 10.92
N PHE A 245 -3.95 -0.80 10.77
CA PHE A 245 -4.10 0.18 11.84
C PHE A 245 -5.32 1.06 11.57
N PHE A 246 -6.11 1.31 12.59
CA PHE A 246 -7.14 2.34 12.56
C PHE A 246 -7.14 3.16 13.84
N MET A 247 -7.67 4.37 13.77
CA MET A 247 -7.91 5.24 14.93
C MET A 247 -9.29 5.91 14.83
N THR A 248 -9.76 6.44 15.95
CA THR A 248 -11.09 7.04 16.08
C THR A 248 -11.02 8.39 16.79
N GLU A 249 -12.03 9.24 16.59
CA GLU A 249 -12.20 10.47 17.38
C GLU A 249 -12.50 10.18 18.87
N ALA A 250 -12.97 8.96 19.18
CA ALA A 250 -13.19 8.52 20.55
C ALA A 250 -11.89 8.41 21.38
N GLY A 251 -10.73 8.62 20.75
CA GLY A 251 -9.43 8.78 21.42
C GLY A 251 -8.67 7.48 21.61
N PHE A 252 -8.87 6.49 20.77
CA PHE A 252 -8.03 5.30 20.71
C PHE A 252 -7.75 4.87 19.27
N GLY A 253 -6.66 4.12 19.08
CA GLY A 253 -6.34 3.40 17.88
C GLY A 253 -6.03 1.94 18.18
N CYS A 254 -6.15 1.10 17.15
CA CYS A 254 -5.85 -0.32 17.19
C CYS A 254 -4.95 -0.69 16.01
N PHE A 255 -3.85 -1.34 16.29
CA PHE A 255 -2.93 -1.92 15.33
C PHE A 255 -2.97 -3.44 15.44
N ARG A 256 -3.37 -4.12 14.37
CA ARG A 256 -3.23 -5.56 14.24
C ARG A 256 -1.79 -5.88 13.85
N ASP A 257 -0.97 -6.23 14.84
CA ASP A 257 0.45 -6.58 14.68
C ASP A 257 0.58 -7.98 14.06
N SER A 258 0.39 -8.02 12.75
CA SER A 258 0.41 -9.23 11.94
C SER A 258 0.87 -8.93 10.52
N CYS A 259 1.68 -9.82 9.95
CA CYS A 259 2.03 -9.81 8.53
C CYS A 259 0.94 -10.47 7.66
N ILE A 260 0.11 -11.31 8.26
CA ILE A 260 -0.98 -11.99 7.55
C ILE A 260 -2.08 -10.98 7.20
N PRO A 261 -2.54 -10.95 5.95
CA PRO A 261 -3.60 -10.03 5.54
C PRO A 261 -4.84 -10.14 6.42
N SER A 262 -5.32 -9.00 6.91
CA SER A 262 -6.52 -8.92 7.75
C SER A 262 -7.63 -8.15 7.03
N HIS A 263 -8.87 -8.55 7.29
CA HIS A 263 -10.05 -7.84 6.81
C HIS A 263 -10.76 -7.15 7.96
N MET A 264 -10.94 -5.83 7.85
CA MET A 264 -11.59 -5.01 8.88
C MET A 264 -12.92 -4.47 8.37
N ARG A 265 -13.96 -4.55 9.18
CA ARG A 265 -15.28 -4.00 8.89
C ARG A 265 -15.69 -2.99 9.94
N PHE A 266 -16.07 -1.80 9.49
CA PHE A 266 -16.45 -0.66 10.31
C PHE A 266 -17.91 -0.27 10.01
N GLY A 267 -18.86 -1.06 10.40
CA GLY A 267 -20.29 -0.81 10.14
C GLY A 267 -21.14 -0.96 11.40
N SER A 268 -22.40 -1.33 11.20
CA SER A 268 -23.32 -1.66 12.30
C SER A 268 -22.83 -2.83 13.18
N ALA A 269 -21.91 -3.64 12.64
CA ALA A 269 -21.11 -4.61 13.37
C ALA A 269 -19.63 -4.39 13.02
N PHE A 270 -18.79 -4.26 14.05
CA PHE A 270 -17.35 -4.21 13.93
C PHE A 270 -16.79 -5.63 13.84
N SER A 271 -15.82 -5.85 12.94
CA SER A 271 -15.04 -7.09 13.00
C SER A 271 -13.63 -6.92 12.42
N ILE A 272 -12.68 -7.73 12.97
CA ILE A 272 -11.35 -7.93 12.39
C ILE A 272 -11.16 -9.43 12.17
N LYS A 273 -10.98 -9.82 10.91
CA LYS A 273 -10.87 -11.20 10.46
C LYS A 273 -9.52 -11.44 9.80
N GLN A 274 -8.88 -12.56 10.11
CA GLN A 274 -7.65 -13.00 9.43
C GLN A 274 -7.54 -14.53 9.42
N GLN A 275 -6.79 -15.05 8.46
CA GLN A 275 -6.29 -16.42 8.52
C GLN A 275 -5.20 -16.52 9.60
N THR A 276 -4.90 -17.73 10.04
CA THR A 276 -3.96 -17.97 11.14
C THR A 276 -2.78 -18.82 10.69
N CYS A 277 -1.64 -18.59 11.30
CA CYS A 277 -0.44 -19.40 11.16
C CYS A 277 0.21 -19.61 12.53
N GLY A 278 0.53 -20.85 12.87
CA GLY A 278 1.15 -21.18 14.14
C GLY A 278 0.25 -21.00 15.37
N ASN A 279 0.86 -20.80 16.54
CA ASN A 279 0.15 -20.76 17.83
C ASN A 279 -0.35 -19.36 18.24
N THR A 280 0.15 -18.30 17.61
CA THR A 280 -0.36 -16.94 17.82
C THR A 280 -1.35 -16.62 16.70
N LEU A 281 -2.63 -16.64 17.03
CA LEU A 281 -3.69 -16.46 16.04
C LEU A 281 -3.85 -14.99 15.64
N SER A 282 -3.67 -14.06 16.60
CA SER A 282 -3.64 -12.62 16.35
C SER A 282 -3.01 -11.86 17.51
N ARG A 283 -2.55 -10.64 17.25
CA ARG A 283 -2.08 -9.70 18.27
C ARG A 283 -2.56 -8.30 17.90
N ASP A 284 -3.24 -7.64 18.82
CA ASP A 284 -3.68 -6.25 18.70
C ASP A 284 -2.95 -5.38 19.72
N VAL A 285 -2.51 -4.20 19.28
CA VAL A 285 -1.89 -3.17 20.13
C VAL A 285 -2.80 -1.93 20.12
N TYR A 286 -3.13 -1.43 21.29
CA TYR A 286 -4.03 -0.29 21.46
C TYR A 286 -3.27 0.93 21.97
N PHE A 287 -3.48 2.05 21.29
CA PHE A 287 -2.91 3.36 21.61
C PHE A 287 -4.02 4.30 22.07
N PHE A 288 -3.70 5.23 22.98
CA PHE A 288 -4.70 6.12 23.57
C PHE A 288 -4.28 7.58 23.51
N GLY A 289 -5.24 8.48 23.33
CA GLY A 289 -5.04 9.93 23.25
C GLY A 289 -5.81 10.58 22.11
N SER A 290 -5.47 11.83 21.79
CA SER A 290 -5.99 12.49 20.59
C SER A 290 -5.51 11.79 19.31
N PRO A 291 -6.16 12.00 18.15
CA PRO A 291 -5.70 11.41 16.88
C PRO A 291 -4.20 11.63 16.61
N SER A 292 -3.68 12.82 16.89
CA SER A 292 -2.24 13.12 16.78
C SER A 292 -1.37 12.26 17.71
N GLN A 293 -1.79 12.07 18.97
CA GLN A 293 -1.05 11.25 19.94
C GLN A 293 -1.12 9.77 19.60
N VAL A 294 -2.27 9.28 19.16
CA VAL A 294 -2.45 7.89 18.71
C VAL A 294 -1.57 7.60 17.51
N LEU A 295 -1.57 8.49 16.52
CA LEU A 295 -0.75 8.35 15.32
C LEU A 295 0.75 8.39 15.65
N HIS A 296 1.18 9.31 16.52
CA HIS A 296 2.55 9.37 17.03
C HIS A 296 2.99 8.04 17.67
N GLN A 297 2.18 7.51 18.59
CA GLN A 297 2.47 6.24 19.25
C GLN A 297 2.58 5.09 18.24
N PHE A 298 1.66 5.00 17.29
CA PHE A 298 1.69 3.98 16.24
C PHE A 298 2.94 4.08 15.37
N VAL A 299 3.27 5.28 14.88
CA VAL A 299 4.44 5.51 14.02
C VAL A 299 5.72 5.08 14.74
N PHE A 300 5.96 5.53 15.98
CA PHE A 300 7.17 5.16 16.71
C PHE A 300 7.18 3.72 17.22
N HIS A 301 6.01 3.09 17.37
CA HIS A 301 5.91 1.66 17.67
C HIS A 301 6.35 0.80 16.48
N THR A 302 6.08 1.24 15.26
CA THR A 302 6.37 0.48 14.03
C THR A 302 7.69 0.86 13.36
N GLY A 303 8.44 1.81 13.91
CA GLY A 303 9.79 2.17 13.47
C GLY A 303 10.12 3.65 13.62
N GLN A 304 11.36 4.01 13.37
CA GLN A 304 11.79 5.41 13.40
C GLN A 304 11.60 6.02 12.00
N PRO A 305 10.88 7.15 11.87
CA PRO A 305 10.75 7.84 10.59
C PRO A 305 12.09 8.25 10.00
N VAL A 306 12.21 8.19 8.69
CA VAL A 306 13.42 8.58 7.95
C VAL A 306 13.21 9.93 7.29
N MET A 307 14.18 10.84 7.49
CA MET A 307 14.21 12.14 6.81
C MET A 307 14.75 11.97 5.38
N PRO A 308 13.99 12.31 4.34
CA PRO A 308 14.52 12.37 2.98
C PRO A 308 15.56 13.50 2.83
N PRO A 309 16.46 13.43 1.85
CA PRO A 309 17.35 14.56 1.54
C PRO A 309 16.55 15.78 1.08
N ASP A 310 17.07 16.97 1.34
CA ASP A 310 16.38 18.24 1.05
C ASP A 310 15.93 18.41 -0.40
N TRP A 311 16.70 17.83 -1.34
CA TRP A 311 16.36 17.89 -2.77
C TRP A 311 15.08 17.13 -3.11
N ALA A 312 14.69 16.13 -2.32
CA ALA A 312 13.47 15.35 -2.54
C ALA A 312 12.19 16.20 -2.47
N PHE A 313 12.22 17.33 -1.75
CA PHE A 313 11.10 18.26 -1.66
C PHE A 313 11.02 19.28 -2.81
N GLY A 314 11.88 19.15 -3.82
CA GLY A 314 11.81 19.92 -5.05
C GLY A 314 10.78 19.39 -6.05
N LEU A 315 10.98 19.70 -7.32
CA LEU A 315 10.15 19.20 -8.42
C LEU A 315 10.82 17.99 -9.10
N TRP A 316 10.06 16.91 -9.26
CA TRP A 316 10.44 15.68 -9.93
C TRP A 316 9.88 15.65 -11.35
N ILE A 317 10.70 15.24 -12.30
CA ILE A 317 10.32 15.09 -13.70
C ILE A 317 10.59 13.67 -14.18
N SER A 318 9.64 13.08 -14.89
CA SER A 318 9.72 11.71 -15.39
C SER A 318 8.81 11.48 -16.60
N ALA A 319 9.21 10.59 -17.49
CA ALA A 319 8.34 9.94 -18.46
C ALA A 319 8.94 8.61 -18.92
N ASN A 320 8.10 7.59 -19.08
CA ASN A 320 8.55 6.27 -19.53
C ASN A 320 9.14 6.29 -20.94
N GLY A 321 8.74 7.28 -21.75
CA GLY A 321 9.24 7.42 -23.12
C GLY A 321 10.70 7.94 -23.23
N TRP A 322 11.33 8.35 -22.14
CA TRP A 322 12.72 8.83 -22.18
C TRP A 322 13.70 7.66 -22.17
N ASN A 323 13.91 7.07 -23.32
CA ASN A 323 14.63 5.79 -23.47
C ASN A 323 15.98 5.91 -24.20
N CYS A 324 16.49 7.11 -24.42
CA CYS A 324 17.77 7.34 -25.08
C CYS A 324 18.42 8.68 -24.69
N ASP A 325 19.72 8.83 -25.01
CA ASP A 325 20.49 10.06 -24.80
C ASP A 325 19.82 11.31 -25.38
N GLN A 326 19.28 11.19 -26.61
CA GLN A 326 18.67 12.34 -27.33
C GLN A 326 17.44 12.88 -26.62
N GLU A 327 16.63 11.98 -26.05
CA GLU A 327 15.43 12.33 -25.29
C GLU A 327 15.79 13.06 -23.99
N VAL A 328 16.79 12.55 -23.27
CA VAL A 328 17.30 13.20 -22.05
C VAL A 328 17.87 14.58 -22.39
N ASP A 329 18.69 14.70 -23.43
CA ASP A 329 19.27 15.96 -23.86
C ASP A 329 18.19 16.97 -24.26
N ALA A 330 17.13 16.52 -24.96
CA ALA A 330 15.99 17.38 -25.29
C ALA A 330 15.26 17.93 -24.04
N GLN A 331 15.13 17.11 -22.98
CA GLN A 331 14.55 17.59 -21.71
C GLN A 331 15.48 18.57 -20.99
N LEU A 332 16.78 18.29 -20.94
CA LEU A 332 17.77 19.22 -20.35
C LEU A 332 17.77 20.58 -21.08
N ASP A 333 17.68 20.57 -22.42
CA ASP A 333 17.57 21.78 -23.23
C ASP A 333 16.25 22.51 -22.97
N ALA A 334 15.13 21.81 -22.80
CA ALA A 334 13.82 22.38 -22.46
C ALA A 334 13.84 23.05 -21.08
N LEU A 335 14.38 22.37 -20.07
CA LEU A 335 14.57 22.94 -18.73
C LEU A 335 15.34 24.26 -18.77
N LYS A 336 16.44 24.27 -19.53
CA LYS A 336 17.27 25.47 -19.71
C LYS A 336 16.53 26.56 -20.50
N ARG A 337 15.88 26.22 -21.60
CA ARG A 337 15.14 27.13 -22.47
C ARG A 337 14.02 27.85 -21.72
N TYR A 338 13.24 27.10 -20.93
CA TYR A 338 12.09 27.63 -20.20
C TYR A 338 12.45 28.08 -18.78
N GLN A 339 13.70 27.95 -18.36
CA GLN A 339 14.17 28.20 -16.98
C GLN A 339 13.30 27.48 -15.95
N TYR A 340 12.93 26.24 -16.29
CA TYR A 340 12.03 25.41 -15.49
C TYR A 340 12.81 24.76 -14.33
N PRO A 341 12.45 25.04 -13.06
CA PRO A 341 13.23 24.59 -11.91
C PRO A 341 12.85 23.16 -11.51
N ALA A 342 13.51 22.18 -12.09
CA ALA A 342 13.44 20.79 -11.63
C ALA A 342 14.62 20.49 -10.70
N ASP A 343 14.40 19.58 -9.76
CA ASP A 343 15.44 19.10 -8.81
C ASP A 343 15.81 17.63 -9.08
N VAL A 344 14.86 16.81 -9.57
CA VAL A 344 15.04 15.37 -9.74
C VAL A 344 14.59 14.93 -11.13
N MET A 345 15.39 14.09 -11.77
CA MET A 345 15.00 13.37 -12.97
C MET A 345 14.90 11.88 -12.65
N VAL A 346 13.74 11.28 -12.97
CA VAL A 346 13.53 9.84 -12.89
C VAL A 346 13.63 9.27 -14.31
N LEU A 347 14.49 8.31 -14.52
CA LEU A 347 14.57 7.54 -15.77
C LEU A 347 13.99 6.14 -15.53
N GLU A 348 13.01 5.74 -16.33
CA GLU A 348 12.41 4.41 -16.26
C GLU A 348 12.93 3.46 -17.35
N ALA A 349 12.93 3.89 -18.60
CA ALA A 349 13.42 3.09 -19.73
C ALA A 349 14.94 3.24 -19.95
N TRP A 350 15.72 3.22 -18.89
CA TRP A 350 17.19 3.36 -18.92
C TRP A 350 17.92 2.04 -19.19
N SER A 351 17.32 0.91 -18.74
CA SER A 351 17.98 -0.40 -18.74
C SER A 351 17.87 -1.13 -20.09
N ASP A 352 18.43 -2.33 -20.14
CA ASP A 352 18.24 -3.29 -21.25
C ASP A 352 16.83 -3.92 -21.26
N GLU A 353 15.95 -3.49 -20.37
CA GLU A 353 14.55 -3.95 -20.18
C GLU A 353 14.41 -5.47 -19.96
N ARG A 354 15.52 -6.15 -19.70
CA ARG A 354 15.61 -7.59 -19.41
C ARG A 354 16.16 -7.86 -18.03
N THR A 355 17.37 -7.34 -17.73
CA THR A 355 18.02 -7.58 -16.43
C THR A 355 17.72 -6.49 -15.41
N PHE A 356 17.30 -5.27 -15.83
CA PHE A 356 17.03 -4.10 -15.01
C PHE A 356 18.20 -3.63 -14.12
N TYR A 357 19.43 -4.02 -14.48
CA TYR A 357 20.66 -3.52 -13.90
C TYR A 357 21.72 -3.15 -14.93
N ARG A 358 21.62 -3.69 -16.15
CA ARG A 358 22.50 -3.27 -17.25
C ARG A 358 21.92 -2.02 -17.87
N TRP A 359 22.70 -0.94 -17.86
CA TRP A 359 22.28 0.24 -18.63
C TRP A 359 22.29 -0.15 -20.10
N ASN A 360 21.23 0.23 -20.80
CA ASN A 360 21.00 -0.21 -22.17
C ASN A 360 22.23 -0.07 -23.06
N ASP A 361 22.26 -0.90 -24.07
CA ASP A 361 23.34 -1.04 -25.00
C ASP A 361 23.53 0.17 -25.94
N HIS A 362 24.55 0.08 -26.80
CA HIS A 362 25.04 1.12 -27.69
C HIS A 362 24.05 1.67 -28.74
N GLN A 363 22.81 1.19 -28.81
CA GLN A 363 21.85 1.69 -29.82
C GLN A 363 21.13 2.94 -29.31
N HIS A 364 20.73 2.96 -28.04
CA HIS A 364 19.95 4.02 -27.43
C HIS A 364 20.78 4.90 -26.49
N TRP A 365 21.74 4.31 -25.77
CA TRP A 365 22.60 4.98 -24.83
C TRP A 365 24.06 4.82 -25.23
N LYS A 366 24.70 5.89 -25.71
CA LYS A 366 26.08 5.85 -26.18
C LYS A 366 27.08 5.70 -25.05
N ASN A 367 26.89 6.46 -23.98
CA ASN A 367 27.72 6.41 -22.79
C ASN A 367 26.89 6.78 -21.56
N PRO A 368 26.37 5.81 -20.82
CA PRO A 368 25.54 6.07 -19.61
C PRO A 368 26.22 6.98 -18.58
N ALA A 369 27.52 6.83 -18.35
CA ALA A 369 28.25 7.67 -17.40
C ALA A 369 28.27 9.16 -17.81
N ASP A 370 28.38 9.45 -19.14
CA ASP A 370 28.27 10.82 -19.62
C ASP A 370 26.86 11.36 -19.50
N THR A 371 25.84 10.53 -19.68
CA THR A 371 24.44 10.93 -19.48
C THR A 371 24.18 11.29 -18.02
N VAL A 372 24.60 10.46 -17.07
CA VAL A 372 24.53 10.76 -15.64
C VAL A 372 25.26 12.07 -15.32
N LYS A 373 26.44 12.25 -15.88
CA LYS A 373 27.22 13.47 -15.68
C LYS A 373 26.50 14.73 -16.20
N ARG A 374 25.91 14.68 -17.41
CA ARG A 374 25.12 15.82 -17.95
C ARG A 374 23.91 16.16 -17.10
N ILE A 375 23.17 15.15 -16.63
CA ILE A 375 22.03 15.34 -15.73
C ILE A 375 22.47 16.04 -14.44
N ARG A 376 23.55 15.59 -13.83
CA ARG A 376 24.10 16.19 -12.59
C ARG A 376 24.67 17.59 -12.83
N GLU A 377 25.34 17.84 -13.96
CA GLU A 377 25.84 19.18 -14.34
C GLU A 377 24.69 20.17 -14.58
N ALA A 378 23.50 19.69 -14.96
CA ALA A 378 22.28 20.49 -15.03
C ALA A 378 21.68 20.78 -13.65
N GLY A 379 22.24 20.25 -12.56
CA GLY A 379 21.78 20.45 -11.19
C GLY A 379 20.68 19.49 -10.73
N LEU A 380 20.45 18.40 -11.47
CA LEU A 380 19.44 17.40 -11.18
C LEU A 380 20.02 16.20 -10.42
N HIS A 381 19.25 15.65 -9.52
CA HIS A 381 19.47 14.37 -8.89
C HIS A 381 18.85 13.26 -9.74
N LEU A 382 19.57 12.14 -9.92
CA LEU A 382 19.11 11.05 -10.78
C LEU A 382 18.57 9.89 -9.94
N VAL A 383 17.35 9.48 -10.27
CA VAL A 383 16.65 8.33 -9.71
C VAL A 383 16.33 7.34 -10.85
N LEU A 384 16.61 6.07 -10.66
CA LEU A 384 16.36 5.02 -11.65
C LEU A 384 15.22 4.11 -11.21
N TRP A 385 14.34 3.78 -12.16
CA TRP A 385 13.29 2.80 -11.96
C TRP A 385 13.82 1.39 -11.73
N GLN A 386 13.22 0.64 -10.82
CA GLN A 386 13.54 -0.73 -10.48
C GLN A 386 12.29 -1.55 -10.20
N ILE A 387 12.40 -2.87 -10.42
CA ILE A 387 11.38 -3.86 -10.15
C ILE A 387 12.01 -5.14 -9.58
N PRO A 388 11.37 -5.82 -8.60
CA PRO A 388 11.98 -6.97 -7.91
C PRO A 388 11.70 -8.29 -8.63
N ILE A 389 12.16 -8.43 -9.87
CA ILE A 389 11.95 -9.65 -10.67
C ILE A 389 13.22 -10.10 -11.40
N ILE A 390 13.30 -11.37 -11.70
CA ILE A 390 14.13 -11.92 -12.77
C ILE A 390 13.18 -12.24 -13.91
N LYS A 391 13.18 -11.38 -14.92
CA LYS A 391 12.18 -11.36 -16.00
C LYS A 391 12.11 -12.68 -16.76
N TYR A 392 10.91 -13.09 -17.14
CA TYR A 392 10.68 -14.09 -18.16
C TYR A 392 10.43 -13.40 -19.51
N GLU A 393 11.20 -13.74 -20.53
CA GLU A 393 11.04 -13.11 -21.84
C GLU A 393 10.09 -13.91 -22.73
N TRP A 394 9.03 -13.28 -23.18
CA TRP A 394 7.98 -13.88 -24.00
C TRP A 394 8.15 -13.65 -25.50
N ASP A 395 8.57 -12.43 -25.87
CA ASP A 395 8.46 -11.92 -27.24
C ASP A 395 9.81 -11.73 -27.92
N GLY A 396 10.87 -12.32 -27.39
CA GLY A 396 12.21 -12.15 -27.93
C GLY A 396 13.21 -13.18 -27.44
N GLU A 397 14.44 -13.04 -27.90
CA GLU A 397 15.56 -13.82 -27.38
C GLU A 397 15.91 -13.26 -25.99
N PRO A 398 15.91 -14.08 -24.93
CA PRO A 398 16.12 -13.61 -23.55
C PRO A 398 17.52 -13.00 -23.31
N GLY A 399 18.46 -13.30 -24.18
CA GLY A 399 19.86 -12.87 -24.03
C GLY A 399 20.61 -13.69 -22.97
N GLU A 400 21.95 -13.79 -23.15
CA GLU A 400 22.78 -14.61 -22.27
C GLU A 400 22.76 -14.16 -20.81
N ALA A 401 22.74 -12.85 -20.56
CA ALA A 401 22.77 -12.31 -19.19
C ALA A 401 21.51 -12.67 -18.40
N LEU A 402 20.32 -12.56 -19.00
CA LEU A 402 19.07 -12.93 -18.36
C LEU A 402 18.98 -14.44 -18.08
N LEU A 403 19.39 -15.27 -19.06
CA LEU A 403 19.45 -16.73 -18.87
C LEU A 403 20.45 -17.12 -17.79
N GLN A 404 21.59 -16.42 -17.70
CA GLN A 404 22.57 -16.65 -16.65
C GLN A 404 22.02 -16.25 -15.29
N ASP A 405 21.32 -15.12 -15.19
CA ASP A 405 20.68 -14.65 -13.94
C ASP A 405 19.63 -15.63 -13.45
N GLU A 406 18.76 -16.12 -14.32
CA GLU A 406 17.75 -17.12 -13.98
C GLU A 406 18.41 -18.41 -13.49
N LYS A 407 19.43 -18.90 -14.19
CA LYS A 407 20.19 -20.07 -13.81
C LYS A 407 20.86 -19.90 -12.44
N GLU A 408 21.57 -18.79 -12.22
CA GLU A 408 22.23 -18.48 -10.94
C GLU A 408 21.22 -18.43 -9.79
N ALA A 409 20.07 -17.78 -10.01
CA ALA A 409 19.05 -17.65 -8.99
C ALA A 409 18.45 -19.01 -8.58
N ILE A 410 18.21 -19.89 -9.52
CA ILE A 410 17.69 -21.23 -9.26
C ILE A 410 18.76 -22.11 -8.58
N GLU A 411 19.97 -22.19 -9.14
CA GLU A 411 21.03 -23.06 -8.65
C GLU A 411 21.52 -22.69 -7.24
N ASN A 412 21.49 -21.40 -6.89
CA ASN A 412 21.96 -20.91 -5.59
C ASN A 412 20.81 -20.60 -4.59
N GLY A 413 19.55 -20.82 -4.96
CA GLY A 413 18.41 -20.59 -4.09
C GLY A 413 18.20 -19.09 -3.78
N TYR A 414 18.36 -18.21 -4.78
CA TYR A 414 18.17 -16.78 -4.63
C TYR A 414 16.73 -16.32 -4.88
N CYS A 415 15.86 -17.22 -5.32
CA CYS A 415 14.44 -16.94 -5.56
C CYS A 415 13.54 -17.67 -4.56
N ILE A 416 12.33 -17.16 -4.40
CA ILE A 416 11.26 -17.78 -3.62
C ILE A 416 10.90 -19.14 -4.24
N LEU A 417 10.56 -20.12 -3.41
CA LEU A 417 10.23 -21.48 -3.83
C LEU A 417 8.75 -21.80 -3.62
N ASN A 418 8.21 -22.67 -4.44
CA ASN A 418 6.95 -23.36 -4.19
C ASN A 418 7.10 -24.36 -3.02
N GLU A 419 5.99 -24.87 -2.50
CA GLU A 419 6.01 -25.86 -1.42
C GLU A 419 6.78 -27.15 -1.79
N ASP A 420 6.79 -27.53 -3.05
CA ASP A 420 7.50 -28.72 -3.57
C ASP A 420 9.01 -28.49 -3.80
N GLY A 421 9.50 -27.28 -3.52
CA GLY A 421 10.90 -26.88 -3.70
C GLY A 421 11.24 -26.41 -5.13
N THR A 422 10.29 -26.37 -6.04
CA THR A 422 10.50 -25.75 -7.36
C THR A 422 10.48 -24.21 -7.25
N PRO A 423 11.13 -23.46 -8.16
CA PRO A 423 11.06 -22.00 -8.14
C PRO A 423 9.64 -21.47 -8.31
N TYR A 424 9.22 -20.56 -7.42
CA TYR A 424 7.99 -19.82 -7.58
C TYR A 424 8.08 -18.91 -8.80
N ARG A 425 7.03 -18.88 -9.61
CA ARG A 425 6.89 -17.97 -10.75
C ARG A 425 5.59 -17.19 -10.62
N ILE A 426 5.64 -15.89 -10.93
CA ILE A 426 4.46 -15.02 -10.94
C ILE A 426 3.40 -15.64 -11.85
N THR A 427 2.20 -15.88 -11.32
CA THR A 427 1.15 -16.64 -12.03
C THR A 427 0.34 -15.77 -12.98
N GLU A 428 -0.26 -14.71 -12.48
CA GLU A 428 -1.13 -13.80 -13.24
C GLU A 428 -0.84 -12.39 -12.81
N ASN A 429 -0.16 -11.65 -13.59
CA ASN A 429 0.04 -10.22 -13.41
C ASN A 429 0.99 -9.71 -14.51
N TRP A 430 1.27 -8.44 -14.43
CA TRP A 430 2.44 -7.79 -14.99
C TRP A 430 3.69 -8.63 -14.68
N PHE A 431 4.52 -8.93 -15.64
CA PHE A 431 5.68 -9.83 -15.52
C PHE A 431 5.39 -11.30 -15.15
N HIS A 432 4.26 -11.85 -15.55
CA HIS A 432 3.95 -13.27 -15.33
C HIS A 432 5.08 -14.22 -15.78
N HIS A 433 5.21 -15.36 -15.15
CA HIS A 433 6.30 -16.36 -15.27
C HIS A 433 7.69 -15.91 -14.80
N SER A 434 7.91 -14.64 -14.45
CA SER A 434 9.17 -14.18 -13.87
C SER A 434 9.39 -14.77 -12.49
N LEU A 435 10.67 -14.92 -12.08
CA LEU A 435 11.04 -15.33 -10.74
C LEU A 435 11.04 -14.12 -9.78
N LEU A 436 10.74 -14.37 -8.51
CA LEU A 436 10.88 -13.39 -7.44
C LEU A 436 12.17 -13.63 -6.66
N PRO A 437 13.09 -12.64 -6.57
CA PRO A 437 14.22 -12.70 -5.66
C PRO A 437 13.75 -12.79 -4.21
N ASP A 438 14.38 -13.63 -3.41
CA ASP A 438 14.11 -13.74 -1.98
C ASP A 438 14.97 -12.79 -1.16
N PHE A 439 14.47 -11.60 -0.84
CA PHE A 439 15.18 -10.59 -0.04
C PHE A 439 15.30 -10.95 1.45
N THR A 440 14.78 -12.10 1.90
CA THR A 440 15.08 -12.63 3.23
C THR A 440 16.38 -13.43 3.26
N ASN A 441 16.94 -13.78 2.09
CA ASN A 441 18.21 -14.46 1.94
C ASN A 441 19.36 -13.43 1.77
N PRO A 442 20.31 -13.33 2.72
CA PRO A 442 21.44 -12.40 2.61
C PRO A 442 22.30 -12.58 1.36
N GLU A 443 22.44 -13.81 0.85
CA GLU A 443 23.22 -14.06 -0.37
C GLU A 443 22.48 -13.56 -1.61
N THR A 444 21.15 -13.60 -1.63
CA THR A 444 20.35 -12.95 -2.68
C THR A 444 20.58 -11.43 -2.68
N ILE A 445 20.55 -10.79 -1.52
CA ILE A 445 20.81 -9.34 -1.36
C ILE A 445 22.19 -9.01 -1.93
N LYS A 446 23.22 -9.75 -1.54
CA LYS A 446 24.59 -9.54 -2.00
C LYS A 446 24.71 -9.72 -3.52
N TRP A 447 24.13 -10.77 -4.07
CA TRP A 447 24.12 -11.05 -5.51
C TRP A 447 23.39 -9.96 -6.29
N TRP A 448 22.20 -9.57 -5.83
CA TRP A 448 21.33 -8.58 -6.46
C TRP A 448 21.99 -7.20 -6.53
N PHE A 449 22.53 -6.72 -5.41
CA PHE A 449 23.17 -5.41 -5.35
C PHE A 449 24.60 -5.40 -5.89
N GLY A 450 25.30 -6.52 -5.89
CA GLY A 450 26.57 -6.66 -6.59
C GLY A 450 26.46 -6.35 -8.08
N LYS A 451 25.33 -6.68 -8.71
CA LYS A 451 25.02 -6.34 -10.11
C LYS A 451 24.64 -4.85 -10.30
N ARG A 452 24.28 -4.11 -9.24
CA ARG A 452 23.78 -2.72 -9.28
C ARG A 452 24.78 -1.68 -8.75
N GLN A 453 25.86 -2.10 -8.12
CA GLN A 453 26.84 -1.17 -7.53
C GLN A 453 27.36 -0.14 -8.52
N HIS A 454 27.63 -0.53 -9.76
CA HIS A 454 28.12 0.35 -10.82
C HIS A 454 27.18 1.54 -11.11
N LEU A 455 25.87 1.43 -10.84
CA LEU A 455 24.90 2.52 -10.99
C LEU A 455 25.20 3.64 -9.98
N LEU A 456 25.43 3.28 -8.73
CA LEU A 456 25.82 4.23 -7.69
C LEU A 456 27.21 4.83 -7.97
N ASP A 457 28.13 4.03 -8.47
CA ASP A 457 29.50 4.49 -8.85
C ASP A 457 29.46 5.52 -10.00
N MET A 458 28.46 5.44 -10.88
CA MET A 458 28.21 6.46 -11.91
C MET A 458 27.59 7.74 -11.38
N GLY A 459 26.99 7.73 -10.19
CA GLY A 459 26.38 8.89 -9.54
C GLY A 459 24.85 8.88 -9.50
N VAL A 460 24.21 7.72 -9.58
CA VAL A 460 22.79 7.55 -9.29
C VAL A 460 22.56 7.76 -7.80
N GLU A 461 21.52 8.52 -7.44
CA GLU A 461 21.26 8.95 -6.05
C GLU A 461 19.93 8.41 -5.48
N GLY A 462 19.22 7.55 -6.22
CA GLY A 462 17.99 6.93 -5.73
C GLY A 462 17.40 5.92 -6.68
N PHE A 463 16.38 5.23 -6.18
CA PHE A 463 15.64 4.23 -6.96
C PHE A 463 14.13 4.44 -6.80
N LYS A 464 13.41 4.51 -7.93
CA LYS A 464 11.97 4.35 -7.96
C LYS A 464 11.69 2.86 -7.88
N THR A 465 11.32 2.39 -6.70
CA THR A 465 11.10 0.99 -6.36
C THR A 465 9.64 0.62 -6.63
N ASP A 466 9.37 0.25 -7.86
CA ASP A 466 8.05 -0.08 -8.37
C ASP A 466 7.69 -1.55 -8.19
N GLY A 467 6.41 -1.88 -8.16
CA GLY A 467 5.93 -3.24 -8.01
C GLY A 467 6.16 -3.84 -6.62
N GLY A 468 6.25 -5.17 -6.58
CA GLY A 468 6.42 -5.94 -5.35
C GLY A 468 5.17 -6.72 -4.93
N GLU A 469 4.02 -6.49 -5.56
CA GLU A 469 2.73 -7.12 -5.27
C GLU A 469 2.58 -8.52 -5.94
N PHE A 470 3.66 -9.28 -6.06
CA PHE A 470 3.74 -10.44 -6.96
C PHE A 470 3.67 -11.80 -6.29
N LEU A 471 3.64 -11.87 -4.96
CA LEU A 471 3.60 -13.12 -4.23
C LEU A 471 2.13 -13.53 -3.95
N PHE A 472 1.56 -14.39 -4.80
CA PHE A 472 0.15 -14.77 -4.74
C PHE A 472 -0.12 -16.12 -4.07
N ASP A 473 0.89 -17.01 -4.03
CA ASP A 473 0.74 -18.36 -3.50
C ASP A 473 1.00 -18.37 -1.99
N SER A 474 -0.02 -18.74 -1.20
CA SER A 474 0.05 -18.83 0.26
C SER A 474 1.01 -19.91 0.76
N THR A 475 1.32 -20.92 -0.06
CA THR A 475 2.16 -22.07 0.31
C THR A 475 3.63 -21.90 -0.06
N SER A 476 3.98 -20.86 -0.81
CA SER A 476 5.38 -20.54 -1.16
C SER A 476 6.28 -20.49 0.08
N ARG A 477 7.57 -20.73 -0.12
CA ARG A 477 8.57 -20.80 0.96
C ARG A 477 9.67 -19.80 0.73
N LEU A 478 9.95 -19.00 1.77
CA LEU A 478 11.05 -18.06 1.81
C LEU A 478 12.21 -18.64 2.63
N PHE A 479 13.41 -18.12 2.41
CA PHE A 479 14.65 -18.55 3.09
C PHE A 479 14.55 -18.45 4.62
N ASN A 480 13.92 -17.41 5.15
CA ASN A 480 13.73 -17.21 6.60
C ASN A 480 12.66 -18.12 7.22
N GLY A 481 12.04 -19.01 6.44
CA GLY A 481 11.03 -19.96 6.89
C GLY A 481 9.58 -19.47 6.82
N MET A 482 9.34 -18.22 6.45
CA MET A 482 7.99 -17.71 6.19
C MET A 482 7.35 -18.44 5.02
N ASN A 483 6.02 -18.60 5.09
CA ASN A 483 5.24 -19.04 3.94
C ASN A 483 4.69 -17.82 3.16
N GLY A 484 4.10 -18.09 1.99
CA GLY A 484 3.59 -17.02 1.12
C GLY A 484 2.46 -16.19 1.74
N MET A 485 1.64 -16.77 2.63
CA MET A 485 0.61 -16.03 3.36
C MET A 485 1.21 -14.99 4.31
N GLU A 486 2.26 -15.35 5.03
CA GLU A 486 2.98 -14.46 5.93
C GLU A 486 3.79 -13.40 5.17
N ALA A 487 4.32 -13.78 4.01
CA ALA A 487 5.22 -12.93 3.23
C ALA A 487 4.51 -12.00 2.24
N HIS A 488 3.27 -12.30 1.84
CA HIS A 488 2.58 -11.56 0.78
C HIS A 488 2.61 -10.04 0.96
N ASN A 489 2.16 -9.56 2.13
CA ASN A 489 2.15 -8.12 2.43
C ASN A 489 3.55 -7.57 2.75
N LEU A 490 4.45 -8.41 3.26
CA LEU A 490 5.80 -7.99 3.65
C LEU A 490 6.77 -7.91 2.47
N TYR A 491 6.52 -8.64 1.39
CA TYR A 491 7.46 -8.72 0.28
C TYR A 491 7.80 -7.35 -0.34
N PRO A 492 6.82 -6.46 -0.61
CA PRO A 492 7.14 -5.10 -1.05
C PRO A 492 8.04 -4.35 -0.06
N ALA A 493 7.72 -4.40 1.24
CA ALA A 493 8.51 -3.76 2.28
C ALA A 493 9.95 -4.30 2.35
N GLN A 494 10.12 -5.63 2.26
CA GLN A 494 11.44 -6.28 2.24
C GLN A 494 12.29 -5.86 1.03
N TYR A 495 11.65 -5.76 -0.13
CA TYR A 495 12.26 -5.26 -1.34
C TYR A 495 12.73 -3.81 -1.20
N VAL A 496 11.85 -2.92 -0.73
CA VAL A 496 12.18 -1.49 -0.55
C VAL A 496 13.25 -1.30 0.52
N ASP A 497 13.16 -2.03 1.63
CA ASP A 497 14.20 -2.04 2.69
C ASP A 497 15.58 -2.46 2.15
N ALA A 498 15.62 -3.45 1.27
CA ALA A 498 16.87 -3.90 0.68
C ALA A 498 17.52 -2.78 -0.17
N TYR A 499 16.73 -2.03 -0.96
CA TYR A 499 17.22 -0.88 -1.73
C TYR A 499 17.61 0.30 -0.84
N HIS A 500 16.80 0.62 0.18
CA HIS A 500 17.13 1.67 1.13
C HIS A 500 18.45 1.38 1.87
N ASN A 501 18.62 0.15 2.32
CA ASN A 501 19.85 -0.29 3.00
C ASN A 501 21.05 -0.31 2.05
N PHE A 502 20.87 -0.65 0.78
CA PHE A 502 21.94 -0.59 -0.22
C PHE A 502 22.46 0.84 -0.41
N LEU A 503 21.57 1.84 -0.57
CA LEU A 503 21.95 3.26 -0.63
C LEU A 503 22.72 3.68 0.62
N LYS A 504 22.19 3.35 1.80
CA LYS A 504 22.79 3.70 3.10
C LYS A 504 24.16 3.08 3.30
N GLN A 505 24.33 1.80 2.98
CA GLN A 505 25.61 1.09 3.10
C GLN A 505 26.65 1.60 2.08
N SER A 506 26.22 2.08 0.95
CA SER A 506 27.07 2.74 -0.06
C SER A 506 27.41 4.20 0.29
N GLY A 507 26.91 4.72 1.43
CA GLY A 507 27.17 6.09 1.87
C GLY A 507 26.39 7.15 1.06
N ILE A 508 25.37 6.75 0.32
CA ILE A 508 24.53 7.65 -0.48
C ILE A 508 23.35 8.16 0.36
N ASN A 509 23.25 9.46 0.54
CA ASN A 509 22.06 10.12 1.10
C ASN A 509 21.00 10.26 0.01
N GLY A 510 20.40 9.14 -0.36
CA GLY A 510 19.48 9.00 -1.47
C GLY A 510 18.08 8.58 -1.04
N VAL A 511 17.24 8.22 -2.00
CA VAL A 511 15.86 7.86 -1.77
C VAL A 511 15.49 6.52 -2.40
N THR A 512 14.56 5.81 -1.76
CA THR A 512 13.61 4.91 -2.41
C THR A 512 12.32 5.69 -2.60
N PHE A 513 11.66 5.48 -3.74
CA PHE A 513 10.37 6.07 -4.06
C PHE A 513 9.44 4.94 -4.49
N SER A 514 8.52 4.54 -3.63
CA SER A 514 7.85 3.24 -3.69
C SER A 514 6.34 3.36 -3.85
N ARG A 515 5.76 2.44 -4.64
CA ARG A 515 4.31 2.29 -4.80
C ARG A 515 3.76 1.41 -3.68
N ALA A 516 4.24 0.19 -3.61
CA ALA A 516 3.78 -0.79 -2.64
C ALA A 516 4.65 -0.83 -1.39
N ASP A 517 4.01 -1.02 -0.26
CA ASP A 517 4.65 -1.16 1.04
C ASP A 517 3.67 -1.77 2.06
N TYR A 518 4.07 -1.84 3.32
CA TYR A 518 3.27 -2.35 4.43
C TYR A 518 3.56 -1.57 5.72
N THR A 519 3.19 -2.13 6.87
CA THR A 519 3.47 -1.56 8.20
C THR A 519 4.93 -1.12 8.33
N GLY A 520 5.15 0.08 8.88
CA GLY A 520 6.48 0.67 8.98
C GLY A 520 6.96 1.40 7.72
N ALA A 521 6.08 1.65 6.74
CA ALA A 521 6.41 2.33 5.49
C ALA A 521 7.15 3.69 5.69
N HIS A 522 6.88 4.41 6.78
CA HIS A 522 7.56 5.66 7.15
C HIS A 522 9.05 5.51 7.49
N THR A 523 9.55 4.30 7.65
CA THR A 523 10.99 4.00 7.77
C THR A 523 11.71 4.00 6.43
N ARG A 524 10.98 4.14 5.33
CA ARG A 524 11.43 4.28 3.95
C ARG A 524 11.01 5.65 3.42
N PRO A 525 11.88 6.35 2.68
CA PRO A 525 11.75 7.82 2.56
C PRO A 525 10.46 8.30 1.89
N LEU A 526 10.08 7.74 0.73
CA LEU A 526 9.05 8.33 -0.11
C LEU A 526 8.11 7.29 -0.74
N HIS A 527 6.84 7.68 -0.90
CA HIS A 527 5.80 6.87 -1.55
C HIS A 527 4.98 7.71 -2.54
N TRP A 528 4.39 7.05 -3.54
CA TRP A 528 3.44 7.68 -4.46
C TRP A 528 2.19 6.82 -4.67
N ALA A 529 1.15 7.45 -5.18
CA ALA A 529 -0.19 6.87 -5.35
C ALA A 529 -0.29 5.71 -6.37
N GLY A 530 0.80 5.31 -7.01
CA GLY A 530 0.75 4.37 -8.15
C GLY A 530 0.12 5.02 -9.38
N ASP A 531 -0.50 4.22 -10.23
CA ASP A 531 -0.94 4.59 -11.57
C ASP A 531 -2.40 5.06 -11.58
N GLN A 532 -2.66 6.27 -12.10
CA GLN A 532 -4.01 6.82 -12.24
C GLN A 532 -4.28 7.29 -13.67
N LEU A 533 -5.56 7.27 -14.08
CA LEU A 533 -5.99 7.87 -15.33
C LEU A 533 -6.00 9.40 -15.24
N SER A 534 -5.86 10.07 -16.37
CA SER A 534 -5.97 11.53 -16.49
C SER A 534 -7.43 11.98 -16.43
N THR A 535 -8.08 11.80 -15.27
CA THR A 535 -9.49 12.15 -15.04
C THR A 535 -9.70 12.91 -13.74
N TRP A 536 -10.80 13.64 -13.64
CA TRP A 536 -11.17 14.36 -12.41
C TRP A 536 -11.49 13.44 -11.24
N SER A 537 -12.10 12.28 -11.50
CA SER A 537 -12.37 11.28 -10.46
C SER A 537 -11.07 10.72 -9.87
N GLU A 538 -10.05 10.50 -10.70
CA GLU A 538 -8.75 10.05 -10.22
C GLU A 538 -8.02 11.15 -9.43
N LEU A 539 -8.13 12.43 -9.81
CA LEU A 539 -7.58 13.52 -8.99
C LEU A 539 -8.24 13.60 -7.60
N GLN A 540 -9.56 13.36 -7.52
CA GLN A 540 -10.26 13.25 -6.23
C GLN A 540 -9.77 12.06 -5.43
N SER A 541 -9.63 10.90 -6.08
CA SER A 541 -9.11 9.68 -5.46
C SER A 541 -7.68 9.85 -4.93
N GLN A 542 -6.83 10.60 -5.65
CA GLN A 542 -5.47 10.93 -5.20
C GLN A 542 -5.46 11.80 -3.94
N LEU A 543 -6.34 12.82 -3.85
CA LEU A 543 -6.47 13.61 -2.61
C LEU A 543 -6.92 12.72 -1.45
N THR A 544 -7.91 11.87 -1.68
CA THR A 544 -8.41 10.90 -0.70
C THR A 544 -7.30 9.95 -0.24
N ALA A 545 -6.53 9.40 -1.18
CA ALA A 545 -5.42 8.49 -0.90
C ALA A 545 -4.31 9.13 -0.06
N GLY A 546 -3.91 10.37 -0.40
CA GLY A 546 -2.91 11.11 0.36
C GLY A 546 -3.33 11.39 1.80
N LEU A 547 -4.59 11.75 2.03
CA LEU A 547 -5.13 11.97 3.38
C LEU A 547 -5.22 10.65 4.17
N SER A 548 -5.70 9.59 3.54
CA SER A 548 -5.80 8.27 4.15
C SER A 548 -4.42 7.67 4.47
N ALA A 549 -3.46 7.81 3.57
CA ALA A 549 -2.07 7.41 3.78
C ALA A 549 -1.46 8.15 4.98
N GLY A 550 -1.65 9.47 5.08
CA GLY A 550 -1.19 10.26 6.21
C GLY A 550 -1.80 9.80 7.54
N LEU A 551 -3.11 9.54 7.58
CA LEU A 551 -3.81 9.02 8.75
C LEU A 551 -3.43 7.56 9.10
N SER A 552 -2.66 6.92 8.24
CA SER A 552 -2.08 5.58 8.43
C SER A 552 -0.59 5.60 8.73
N GLY A 553 0.01 6.78 8.93
CA GLY A 553 1.40 6.96 9.36
C GLY A 553 2.42 7.18 8.24
N LEU A 554 2.01 7.38 6.97
CA LEU A 554 2.91 7.83 5.92
C LEU A 554 3.21 9.31 6.06
N LEU A 555 4.51 9.68 6.11
CA LEU A 555 4.90 11.07 6.32
C LEU A 555 5.01 11.84 5.00
N PHE A 556 5.57 11.21 3.96
CA PHE A 556 5.88 11.84 2.68
C PHE A 556 5.30 11.05 1.53
N TRP A 557 4.33 11.63 0.88
CA TRP A 557 3.55 11.02 -0.18
C TRP A 557 3.38 12.00 -1.36
N GLY A 558 3.25 11.47 -2.56
CA GLY A 558 3.02 12.23 -3.78
C GLY A 558 2.14 11.50 -4.79
N PHE A 559 1.91 12.13 -5.93
CA PHE A 559 1.10 11.58 -7.02
C PHE A 559 1.55 12.17 -8.36
N ASP A 560 1.14 11.54 -9.45
CA ASP A 560 1.47 11.97 -10.81
C ASP A 560 0.54 13.09 -11.26
N ILE A 561 1.10 14.27 -11.50
CA ILE A 561 0.35 15.48 -11.90
C ILE A 561 -0.38 15.23 -13.22
N GLY A 562 -1.72 15.35 -13.18
CA GLY A 562 -2.57 15.18 -14.33
C GLY A 562 -2.84 13.72 -14.72
N GLY A 563 -2.40 12.77 -13.90
CA GLY A 563 -2.53 11.32 -14.12
C GLY A 563 -1.35 10.73 -14.91
N PHE A 564 -1.11 9.45 -14.70
CA PHE A 564 -0.04 8.67 -15.32
C PHE A 564 -0.46 8.10 -16.68
N ALA A 565 -1.62 7.44 -16.72
CA ALA A 565 -2.07 6.62 -17.83
C ALA A 565 -3.23 7.24 -18.62
N GLY A 566 -3.50 6.66 -19.77
CA GLY A 566 -4.61 7.03 -20.64
C GLY A 566 -4.34 8.28 -21.49
N GLU A 567 -5.39 8.95 -21.91
CA GLU A 567 -5.29 10.13 -22.76
C GLU A 567 -4.62 11.30 -22.05
N LEU A 568 -4.14 12.28 -22.83
CA LEU A 568 -3.61 13.53 -22.27
C LEU A 568 -4.65 14.21 -21.38
N PRO A 569 -4.26 14.74 -20.20
CA PRO A 569 -5.16 15.52 -19.36
C PRO A 569 -5.64 16.77 -20.09
N THR A 570 -6.83 17.25 -19.75
CA THR A 570 -7.22 18.60 -20.17
C THR A 570 -6.32 19.64 -19.50
N ALA A 571 -6.18 20.82 -20.10
CA ALA A 571 -5.40 21.92 -19.54
C ALA A 571 -5.84 22.25 -18.10
N GLU A 572 -7.15 22.31 -17.84
CA GLU A 572 -7.69 22.59 -16.51
C GLU A 572 -7.30 21.52 -15.49
N LEU A 573 -7.48 20.24 -15.83
CA LEU A 573 -7.11 19.13 -14.96
C LEU A 573 -5.61 19.18 -14.59
N TYR A 574 -4.75 19.35 -15.60
CA TYR A 574 -3.30 19.42 -15.38
C TYR A 574 -2.90 20.58 -14.47
N LEU A 575 -3.47 21.76 -14.68
CA LEU A 575 -3.16 22.95 -13.90
C LEU A 575 -3.69 22.87 -12.46
N ARG A 576 -4.88 22.33 -12.24
CA ARG A 576 -5.41 22.09 -10.89
C ARG A 576 -4.61 21.01 -10.16
N ALA A 577 -4.21 19.95 -10.85
CA ALA A 577 -3.32 18.93 -10.29
C ALA A 577 -1.92 19.52 -9.96
N SER A 578 -1.36 20.38 -10.82
CA SER A 578 -0.09 21.08 -10.58
C SER A 578 -0.16 21.99 -9.34
N ALA A 579 -1.28 22.70 -9.17
CA ALA A 579 -1.53 23.53 -8.02
C ALA A 579 -1.58 22.70 -6.71
N MET A 580 -2.31 21.59 -6.70
CA MET A 580 -2.38 20.66 -5.56
C MET A 580 -1.00 20.08 -5.26
N ALA A 581 -0.28 19.59 -6.27
CA ALA A 581 1.05 18.98 -6.09
C ALA A 581 2.10 19.99 -5.59
N CYS A 582 2.01 21.27 -5.99
CA CYS A 582 2.87 22.33 -5.46
C CYS A 582 2.78 22.43 -3.93
N PHE A 583 1.61 22.16 -3.36
CA PHE A 583 1.32 22.17 -1.93
C PHE A 583 1.14 20.76 -1.34
N SER A 584 1.79 19.75 -1.91
CA SER A 584 1.89 18.39 -1.37
C SER A 584 3.31 18.10 -0.84
N ALA A 585 3.53 16.94 -0.24
CA ALA A 585 4.86 16.56 0.23
C ALA A 585 5.82 16.37 -0.95
N ILE A 586 5.45 15.66 -1.99
CA ILE A 586 6.23 15.43 -3.21
C ILE A 586 5.48 15.99 -4.41
N MET A 587 6.18 16.75 -5.26
CA MET A 587 5.64 17.28 -6.50
C MET A 587 6.29 16.58 -7.69
N GLN A 588 5.52 15.81 -8.45
CA GLN A 588 6.01 15.03 -9.59
C GLN A 588 5.04 15.12 -10.76
N TRP A 589 5.54 15.22 -11.99
CA TRP A 589 4.81 14.80 -13.16
C TRP A 589 5.52 13.62 -13.83
N HIS A 590 4.72 12.69 -14.32
CA HIS A 590 5.16 11.43 -14.89
C HIS A 590 4.07 10.87 -15.81
N ALA A 591 4.44 10.09 -16.80
CA ALA A 591 3.49 9.50 -17.72
C ALA A 591 3.97 8.20 -18.37
N GLU A 592 3.00 7.32 -18.60
CA GLU A 592 3.13 6.16 -19.46
C GLU A 592 3.00 6.55 -20.93
N PRO A 593 3.81 6.01 -21.85
CA PRO A 593 3.56 6.13 -23.30
C PRO A 593 2.28 5.34 -23.67
N ARG A 594 1.59 5.75 -24.73
CA ARG A 594 0.38 5.06 -25.20
C ARG A 594 0.58 3.59 -25.54
N SER A 595 1.76 3.21 -25.99
CA SER A 595 2.13 1.85 -26.36
C SER A 595 2.64 0.99 -25.19
N GLY A 596 2.70 1.56 -23.99
CA GLY A 596 3.33 0.94 -22.81
C GLY A 596 4.85 1.13 -22.77
N GLN A 597 5.41 1.00 -21.56
CA GLN A 597 6.81 1.32 -21.27
C GLN A 597 7.81 0.56 -22.13
N PHE A 598 7.60 -0.73 -22.34
CA PHE A 598 8.54 -1.62 -23.03
C PHE A 598 8.42 -1.60 -24.55
N TYR A 599 7.38 -0.99 -25.07
CA TYR A 599 7.11 -0.89 -26.51
C TYR A 599 7.24 0.54 -27.03
N ALA A 600 7.66 1.48 -26.17
CA ALA A 600 7.88 2.86 -26.58
C ALA A 600 9.04 2.92 -27.57
N THR A 601 8.74 3.33 -28.80
CA THR A 601 9.74 3.63 -29.80
C THR A 601 10.14 5.10 -29.71
N HIS A 602 11.26 5.47 -30.32
CA HIS A 602 11.63 6.88 -30.45
C HIS A 602 10.58 7.72 -31.18
N GLU A 603 9.82 7.11 -32.08
CA GLU A 603 8.69 7.76 -32.79
C GLU A 603 7.45 7.95 -31.90
N ASP A 604 7.25 7.04 -30.93
CA ASP A 604 6.15 7.09 -29.97
C ASP A 604 6.49 7.90 -28.72
N GLY A 605 7.79 8.09 -28.44
CA GLY A 605 8.29 8.86 -27.32
C GLY A 605 7.68 10.27 -27.27
N PHE A 606 7.48 10.82 -26.09
CA PHE A 606 6.90 12.15 -25.84
C PHE A 606 5.44 12.37 -26.21
N VAL A 607 4.77 11.52 -26.95
CA VAL A 607 3.36 11.76 -27.32
C VAL A 607 2.51 11.93 -26.06
N ASN A 608 2.77 11.18 -25.04
CA ASN A 608 2.04 11.18 -23.77
C ASN A 608 2.80 11.84 -22.60
N ASP A 609 3.97 12.40 -22.83
CA ASP A 609 4.80 13.10 -21.85
C ASP A 609 4.00 14.27 -21.22
N ARG A 610 3.98 14.32 -19.89
CA ARG A 610 3.27 15.34 -19.08
C ARG A 610 4.09 16.60 -18.83
N SER A 611 5.22 16.78 -19.52
CA SER A 611 5.93 18.06 -19.45
C SER A 611 5.04 19.22 -19.89
N PRO A 612 5.14 20.39 -19.23
CA PRO A 612 4.31 21.54 -19.59
C PRO A 612 4.47 21.98 -21.05
N TRP A 613 5.68 21.87 -21.60
CA TRP A 613 5.98 22.24 -23.00
C TRP A 613 5.35 21.27 -24.01
N ASN A 614 5.36 19.95 -23.70
CA ASN A 614 4.69 18.97 -24.56
C ASN A 614 3.19 19.16 -24.52
N LEU A 615 2.60 19.31 -23.34
CA LEU A 615 1.15 19.51 -23.20
C LEU A 615 0.68 20.80 -23.82
N ALA A 616 1.39 21.93 -23.64
CA ALA A 616 1.06 23.21 -24.28
C ALA A 616 1.04 23.07 -25.81
N ASN A 617 2.05 22.41 -26.38
CA ASN A 617 2.11 22.14 -27.81
C ASN A 617 0.99 21.21 -28.31
N LYS A 618 0.76 20.09 -27.63
CA LYS A 618 -0.22 19.07 -28.04
C LYS A 618 -1.67 19.57 -27.92
N LEU A 619 -1.96 20.35 -26.89
CA LEU A 619 -3.31 20.90 -26.65
C LEU A 619 -3.53 22.28 -27.27
N GLY A 620 -2.48 22.93 -27.76
CA GLY A 620 -2.55 24.27 -28.31
C GLY A 620 -2.89 25.35 -27.26
N ASP A 621 -2.47 25.17 -26.01
CA ASP A 621 -2.80 26.05 -24.89
C ASP A 621 -1.53 26.46 -24.13
N GLU A 622 -1.01 27.64 -24.45
CA GLU A 622 0.21 28.21 -23.84
C GLU A 622 0.10 28.47 -22.33
N ARG A 623 -1.15 28.59 -21.81
CA ARG A 623 -1.36 28.76 -20.36
C ARG A 623 -0.77 27.61 -19.54
N ILE A 624 -0.72 26.40 -20.13
CA ILE A 624 -0.13 25.21 -19.48
C ILE A 624 1.34 25.46 -19.17
N LEU A 625 2.08 26.02 -20.12
CA LEU A 625 3.50 26.31 -19.96
C LEU A 625 3.72 27.44 -18.93
N ASP A 626 3.03 28.57 -19.10
CA ASP A 626 3.17 29.74 -18.23
C ASP A 626 2.84 29.43 -16.76
N ILE A 627 1.68 28.77 -16.53
CA ILE A 627 1.21 28.42 -15.19
C ILE A 627 2.03 27.24 -14.62
N GLY A 628 2.45 26.28 -15.44
CA GLY A 628 3.35 25.21 -15.05
C GLY A 628 4.69 25.74 -14.55
N ILE A 629 5.27 26.70 -15.25
CA ILE A 629 6.50 27.41 -14.81
C ILE A 629 6.26 28.17 -13.51
N TYR A 630 5.11 28.84 -13.37
CA TYR A 630 4.74 29.55 -12.16
C TYR A 630 4.71 28.62 -10.93
N PHE A 631 3.99 27.49 -10.99
CA PHE A 631 3.92 26.53 -9.89
C PHE A 631 5.28 25.88 -9.59
N ALA A 632 6.07 25.60 -10.62
CA ALA A 632 7.43 25.06 -10.43
C ALA A 632 8.33 26.08 -9.67
N ASN A 633 8.26 27.36 -10.01
CA ASN A 633 8.99 28.40 -9.30
C ASN A 633 8.45 28.61 -7.87
N LEU A 634 7.14 28.55 -7.67
CA LEU A 634 6.52 28.60 -6.35
C LEU A 634 6.99 27.43 -5.48
N ARG A 635 7.03 26.21 -6.02
CA ARG A 635 7.58 25.03 -5.34
C ARG A 635 9.03 25.26 -4.88
N ARG A 636 9.87 25.77 -5.76
CA ARG A 636 11.26 26.11 -5.42
C ARG A 636 11.35 27.13 -4.27
N GLN A 637 10.48 28.13 -4.26
CA GLN A 637 10.42 29.11 -3.16
C GLN A 637 9.92 28.51 -1.86
N MET A 638 9.00 27.55 -1.92
CA MET A 638 8.47 26.84 -0.75
C MET A 638 9.41 25.76 -0.19
N LYS A 639 10.40 25.31 -0.95
CA LYS A 639 11.31 24.21 -0.54
C LYS A 639 11.91 24.40 0.87
N PRO A 640 12.40 25.58 1.28
CA PRO A 640 12.89 25.79 2.66
C PRO A 640 11.81 25.56 3.73
N TYR A 641 10.58 25.99 3.48
CA TYR A 641 9.43 25.71 4.36
C TYR A 641 9.16 24.20 4.45
N LEU A 642 9.10 23.52 3.30
CA LEU A 642 8.83 22.07 3.23
C LEU A 642 9.91 21.27 3.97
N VAL A 643 11.18 21.59 3.79
CA VAL A 643 12.30 20.93 4.51
C VAL A 643 12.19 21.15 6.01
N ASN A 644 11.83 22.36 6.45
CA ASN A 644 11.67 22.65 7.88
C ASN A 644 10.49 21.88 8.49
N GLU A 645 9.34 21.84 7.79
CA GLU A 645 8.17 21.08 8.25
C GLU A 645 8.43 19.57 8.19
N ALA A 646 9.21 19.08 7.22
CA ALA A 646 9.58 17.66 7.13
C ALA A 646 10.39 17.20 8.36
N LYS A 647 11.33 18.02 8.87
CA LYS A 647 12.05 17.73 10.11
C LYS A 647 11.10 17.56 11.28
N PHE A 648 10.16 18.50 11.42
CA PHE A 648 9.14 18.40 12.46
C PHE A 648 8.25 17.15 12.29
N CYS A 649 7.89 16.81 11.05
CA CYS A 649 7.09 15.61 10.75
C CYS A 649 7.82 14.35 11.20
N VAL A 650 9.10 14.21 10.90
CA VAL A 650 9.94 13.07 11.30
C VAL A 650 10.07 12.99 12.83
N GLU A 651 10.34 14.11 13.50
CA GLU A 651 10.48 14.17 14.96
C GLU A 651 9.19 13.83 15.71
N ASN A 652 8.02 14.05 15.08
CA ASN A 652 6.72 13.88 15.73
C ASN A 652 5.87 12.76 15.16
N GLY A 653 6.35 12.02 14.15
CA GLY A 653 5.57 10.98 13.48
C GLY A 653 4.31 11.53 12.80
N ARG A 654 4.38 12.76 12.29
CA ARG A 654 3.26 13.50 11.72
C ARG A 654 3.33 13.50 10.19
N PRO A 655 2.24 13.22 9.47
CA PRO A 655 2.23 13.35 8.01
C PRO A 655 2.39 14.82 7.59
N MET A 656 3.09 15.04 6.47
CA MET A 656 3.25 16.36 5.88
C MET A 656 1.92 16.92 5.35
N MET A 657 1.10 16.07 4.72
CA MET A 657 -0.29 16.31 4.36
C MET A 657 -1.19 15.74 5.45
N ALA A 658 -1.51 16.56 6.45
CA ALA A 658 -2.26 16.11 7.61
C ALA A 658 -3.76 16.43 7.46
N HIS A 659 -4.61 15.42 7.62
CA HIS A 659 -6.05 15.62 7.77
C HIS A 659 -6.34 16.55 8.95
N LEU A 660 -7.39 17.38 8.86
CA LEU A 660 -7.66 18.42 9.85
C LEU A 660 -7.89 17.87 11.27
N CYS A 661 -8.37 16.65 11.44
CA CYS A 661 -8.56 16.00 12.75
C CYS A 661 -7.25 15.88 13.57
N ILE A 662 -6.08 15.91 12.93
CA ILE A 662 -4.79 15.84 13.61
C ILE A 662 -4.52 17.11 14.43
N ASP A 663 -4.90 18.29 13.92
CA ASP A 663 -4.69 19.58 14.57
C ASP A 663 -5.94 20.13 15.28
N PHE A 664 -7.12 19.66 14.90
CA PHE A 664 -8.41 20.15 15.37
C PHE A 664 -9.34 18.99 15.78
N PRO A 665 -8.91 18.10 16.71
CA PRO A 665 -9.67 16.89 17.06
C PRO A 665 -11.01 17.15 17.74
N GLU A 666 -11.21 18.33 18.31
CA GLU A 666 -12.46 18.73 18.99
C GLU A 666 -13.44 19.44 18.03
N ASP A 667 -13.07 19.62 16.77
CA ASP A 667 -13.87 20.30 15.76
C ASP A 667 -14.52 19.27 14.83
N GLU A 668 -15.82 19.05 15.02
CA GLU A 668 -16.58 18.04 14.26
C GLU A 668 -16.57 18.31 12.74
N ILE A 669 -16.56 19.59 12.33
CA ILE A 669 -16.51 19.95 10.91
C ILE A 669 -15.12 19.64 10.35
N ALA A 670 -14.07 19.94 11.09
CA ALA A 670 -12.71 19.61 10.71
C ALA A 670 -12.51 18.08 10.63
N CYS A 671 -13.07 17.31 11.55
CA CYS A 671 -13.00 15.86 11.56
C CYS A 671 -13.75 15.22 10.38
N ALA A 672 -14.80 15.84 9.88
CA ALA A 672 -15.59 15.39 8.74
C ALA A 672 -15.06 15.92 7.38
N CYS A 673 -14.05 16.79 7.39
CA CYS A 673 -13.55 17.49 6.18
C CYS A 673 -12.52 16.66 5.42
N ASN A 674 -12.91 16.05 4.28
CA ASN A 674 -12.09 15.13 3.50
C ASN A 674 -11.50 15.74 2.21
N ASP A 675 -11.60 17.06 2.01
CA ASP A 675 -11.17 17.74 0.80
C ASP A 675 -10.22 18.93 1.04
N GLN A 676 -9.70 19.03 2.28
CA GLN A 676 -8.74 20.01 2.73
C GLN A 676 -7.73 19.35 3.68
N TYR A 677 -6.54 19.94 3.81
CA TYR A 677 -5.50 19.43 4.70
C TYR A 677 -4.57 20.53 5.21
N MET A 678 -3.85 20.22 6.29
CA MET A 678 -2.71 21.02 6.71
C MET A 678 -1.45 20.51 6.00
N LEU A 679 -0.76 21.38 5.28
CA LEU A 679 0.61 21.14 4.81
C LEU A 679 1.60 21.63 5.89
N GLY A 680 2.24 20.69 6.57
CA GLY A 680 2.98 21.01 7.79
C GLY A 680 2.06 21.57 8.86
N ARG A 681 2.56 22.51 9.68
CA ARG A 681 1.83 23.09 10.82
C ARG A 681 1.06 24.36 10.51
N LYS A 682 1.40 25.05 9.41
CA LYS A 682 0.98 26.42 9.18
C LYS A 682 -0.01 26.60 8.03
N LEU A 683 0.09 25.82 6.96
CA LEU A 683 -0.68 26.04 5.74
C LEU A 683 -1.89 25.11 5.66
N LEU A 684 -3.09 25.67 5.68
CA LEU A 684 -4.31 24.97 5.28
C LEU A 684 -4.45 25.07 3.76
N VAL A 685 -4.57 23.93 3.10
CA VAL A 685 -4.65 23.82 1.64
C VAL A 685 -6.01 23.24 1.24
N ALA A 686 -6.67 23.90 0.32
CA ALA A 686 -8.00 23.54 -0.16
C ALA A 686 -8.01 23.55 -1.70
N PRO A 687 -7.61 22.42 -2.36
CA PRO A 687 -7.50 22.37 -3.82
C PRO A 687 -8.88 22.27 -4.48
N ILE A 688 -9.00 22.79 -5.72
CA ILE A 688 -10.15 22.50 -6.58
C ILE A 688 -9.91 21.17 -7.30
N VAL A 689 -10.78 20.19 -7.05
CA VAL A 689 -10.71 18.85 -7.62
C VAL A 689 -11.96 18.49 -8.44
N GLN A 690 -12.67 19.49 -8.93
CA GLN A 690 -13.85 19.33 -9.79
C GLN A 690 -13.74 20.23 -11.01
N GLN A 691 -14.19 19.72 -12.15
CA GLN A 691 -14.13 20.42 -13.43
C GLN A 691 -15.01 21.68 -13.46
N GLY A 692 -14.48 22.72 -14.06
CA GLY A 692 -15.24 23.94 -14.37
C GLY A 692 -15.48 24.87 -13.17
N LEU A 693 -14.94 24.55 -11.98
CA LEU A 693 -15.10 25.41 -10.82
C LEU A 693 -14.02 26.50 -10.78
N GLY A 694 -14.48 27.77 -10.70
CA GLY A 694 -13.63 28.93 -10.44
C GLY A 694 -13.65 29.39 -8.96
N GLU A 695 -14.39 28.70 -8.10
CA GLU A 695 -14.53 28.99 -6.68
C GLU A 695 -14.79 27.71 -5.89
N ARG A 696 -14.53 27.74 -4.60
CA ARG A 696 -14.88 26.64 -3.70
C ARG A 696 -15.19 27.14 -2.28
N SER A 697 -15.96 26.32 -1.55
CA SER A 697 -16.13 26.48 -0.11
C SER A 697 -14.91 25.97 0.64
N VAL A 698 -14.42 26.73 1.62
CA VAL A 698 -13.30 26.38 2.48
C VAL A 698 -13.74 26.52 3.92
N TYR A 699 -13.61 25.46 4.71
CA TYR A 699 -13.78 25.53 6.14
C TYR A 699 -12.48 25.97 6.81
N LEU A 700 -12.50 27.04 7.58
CA LEU A 700 -11.41 27.53 8.40
C LEU A 700 -11.65 27.11 9.86
N PRO A 701 -10.88 26.13 10.42
CA PRO A 701 -10.99 25.77 11.82
C PRO A 701 -10.66 26.91 12.77
N ARG A 702 -10.94 26.75 14.07
CA ARG A 702 -10.69 27.76 15.09
C ARG A 702 -9.28 28.36 15.01
N GLY A 703 -9.18 29.70 15.00
CA GLY A 703 -7.96 30.49 14.92
C GLY A 703 -8.11 31.72 14.05
N LYS A 704 -6.99 32.33 13.68
CA LYS A 704 -6.95 33.39 12.66
C LYS A 704 -6.16 32.90 11.46
N TRP A 705 -6.63 33.25 10.28
CA TRP A 705 -6.11 32.77 9.02
C TRP A 705 -5.84 33.91 8.05
N ARG A 706 -4.70 33.90 7.40
CA ARG A 706 -4.33 34.81 6.32
C ARG A 706 -4.34 34.05 5.00
N GLN A 707 -5.10 34.50 4.03
CA GLN A 707 -5.04 33.95 2.68
C GLN A 707 -3.70 34.32 2.02
N VAL A 708 -2.95 33.32 1.59
CA VAL A 708 -1.54 33.49 1.18
C VAL A 708 -1.38 34.37 -0.07
N PHE A 709 -2.34 34.36 -1.00
CA PHE A 709 -2.23 35.06 -2.27
C PHE A 709 -2.89 36.44 -2.29
N THR A 710 -3.80 36.75 -1.35
CA THR A 710 -4.53 38.05 -1.30
C THR A 710 -4.19 38.87 -0.08
N ASP A 711 -3.48 38.28 0.91
CA ASP A 711 -3.20 38.88 2.25
C ASP A 711 -4.46 39.22 3.06
N GLU A 712 -5.63 38.69 2.67
CA GLU A 712 -6.87 38.86 3.41
C GLU A 712 -6.89 38.05 4.68
N TRP A 713 -7.49 38.59 5.75
CA TRP A 713 -7.59 37.95 7.04
C TRP A 713 -9.00 37.49 7.34
N TYR A 714 -9.08 36.29 7.91
CA TYR A 714 -10.32 35.63 8.32
C TYR A 714 -10.24 35.14 9.75
N ASP A 715 -11.34 35.28 10.48
CA ASP A 715 -11.53 34.54 11.71
C ASP A 715 -11.88 33.08 11.39
N GLY A 716 -11.46 32.14 12.22
CA GLY A 716 -11.80 30.72 12.06
C GLY A 716 -13.21 30.38 12.55
N SER A 717 -13.50 29.07 12.60
CA SER A 717 -14.80 28.48 12.93
C SER A 717 -15.91 28.90 11.95
N GLN A 718 -15.57 29.02 10.67
CA GLN A 718 -16.52 29.39 9.61
C GLN A 718 -16.14 28.78 8.27
N THR A 719 -17.15 28.65 7.40
CA THR A 719 -16.97 28.31 6.01
C THR A 719 -17.05 29.58 5.17
N ILE A 720 -16.09 29.78 4.26
CA ILE A 720 -16.02 30.90 3.32
C ILE A 720 -16.02 30.39 1.89
N THR A 721 -16.44 31.24 0.95
CA THR A 721 -16.30 30.96 -0.48
C THR A 721 -15.10 31.73 -1.01
N VAL A 722 -14.22 31.05 -1.74
CA VAL A 722 -12.98 31.60 -2.28
C VAL A 722 -12.95 31.45 -3.78
N HIS A 723 -12.76 32.55 -4.51
CA HIS A 723 -12.44 32.50 -5.93
C HIS A 723 -11.02 32.02 -6.14
N CYS A 724 -10.81 31.23 -7.18
CA CYS A 724 -9.53 30.59 -7.47
C CYS A 724 -9.34 30.43 -8.98
N ALA A 725 -8.55 31.31 -9.59
CA ALA A 725 -8.18 31.21 -11.00
C ALA A 725 -7.28 29.96 -11.25
N LEU A 726 -7.03 29.62 -12.51
CA LEU A 726 -6.23 28.43 -12.85
C LEU A 726 -4.78 28.48 -12.35
N ASN A 727 -4.24 29.67 -12.17
CA ASN A 727 -2.90 29.92 -11.59
C ASN A 727 -2.93 30.12 -10.07
N GLU A 728 -4.04 29.80 -9.43
CA GLU A 728 -4.23 29.98 -7.98
C GLU A 728 -4.69 28.68 -7.33
N ILE A 729 -4.45 28.61 -6.02
CA ILE A 729 -4.97 27.58 -5.12
C ILE A 729 -5.35 28.23 -3.81
N SER A 730 -6.43 27.76 -3.18
CA SER A 730 -6.85 28.29 -1.89
C SER A 730 -5.94 27.80 -0.78
N VAL A 731 -5.07 28.68 -0.28
CA VAL A 731 -4.12 28.40 0.81
C VAL A 731 -4.23 29.47 1.86
N PHE A 732 -4.32 29.06 3.11
CA PHE A 732 -4.43 29.91 4.28
C PHE A 732 -3.32 29.61 5.28
N GLU A 733 -2.59 30.65 5.71
CA GLU A 733 -1.59 30.55 6.75
C GLU A 733 -2.24 30.76 8.13
N ARG A 734 -2.02 29.82 9.03
CA ARG A 734 -2.48 29.90 10.40
C ARG A 734 -1.66 30.91 11.19
N TRP A 735 -2.31 31.91 11.76
CA TRP A 735 -1.68 32.85 12.65
C TRP A 735 -1.60 32.29 14.07
N LYS A 736 -0.41 32.36 14.69
CA LYS A 736 -0.18 32.13 16.12
C LYS A 736 0.29 33.43 16.76
N GLU A 737 -0.32 33.82 17.89
CA GLU A 737 0.01 35.08 18.59
C GLU A 737 1.43 35.12 19.22
N ASP A 738 2.15 33.98 19.24
CA ASP A 738 3.42 33.82 19.96
C ASP A 738 4.63 33.45 19.07
N GLU A 739 4.61 33.73 17.76
CA GLU A 739 5.77 33.60 16.87
C GLU A 739 6.30 34.97 16.40
#